data_9ba1f35e656909114d56979f681f9473
#
_entry.id   9ba1f35e656909114d56979f681f9473
#
_cell.length_a   1.000
_cell.length_b   1.000
_cell.length_c   1.000
_cell.angle_alpha   90.00
_cell.angle_beta   90.00
_cell.angle_gamma   90.00
#
_symmetry.space_group_name_H-M   'P 1'
#
loop_
_entity.id
_entity.type
_entity.pdbx_description
1 polymer ?
#
loop_
_entity_poly.entity_id
_entity_poly.type
_entity_poly.pdbx_seq_one_letter_code
_entity_poly.pdbx_strand_id
1 'polypeptide(L)'
;MKLIKIAIKRTIVTTMISISLLILGIFAMRSMRTELLPDIEYPVVKIITHWSGASAEDVEKQITNKIERILPNVEGIENISSESSYENSSISVEFNYGVNIQDKVTEIQREVFQIKNDLPNSAKNPIIKKTEVGAGAITLFLTFVSPDKKALFSYLENYVKPNLETISGVAEVSILGGTKKQLQIQIEPAKLASYNLTPMDIYQLIRKSSMVIPLGSLMNGREEYVIQALGELESVEEYENILLHSNGDTLRLKDIANVVLTEEDPLNLGFNRGKPATTIAISKSSDGSTIEINEKIMKAVKNMEETMPSNISYFKVFDSSESIKKSINTVGKSALQGLILASLFLWIFFKNKKMTLIVSFAFPLAISTTFILMKGIHSTFNLISLMGLAIGVGMLTDNSVVVIDNIYNHIQEEKNSIEAAFIGTNQVFSSVLASTLTSIIVFLPIIFTKGIFKEMFQDMVWAIIFSNVAALLVSVTFIPMLASKFMKKNIIQTEGKYFSKIQRKYQKFLSISLKHKKKTVLISLLFAFLIFGIGGKFVKFGFLTKQDYGYYSVIAEFQNGSDFEKIQELRNEIETIIKKEPHTKSYFSIIQKRNGTISVNVDVGFKEKRKESIFEIVKKIRKEVEKIPDIRTTFFYEYAKGKPKKDIEFQIVGTDLETIQILARQIYKDVLKIKGVTDVSSTLDSGGKKLEIIFKRDKIQSLNVSIKQIEETISYYLLGGDRANTITIKSGNEEIEVLVRLSKDNRKSIKQLENLKIKVADNSFINLSEIADIRKVENQLSIDKINRFYSVSIYVNDGGIGTQKIQEELIKIFSEKNKDSSIQYRWGGDAEKMQRAMKELMLTFLIAIFLIYALLASQFESFLFPFLVMGSIPFSLVGVIIGFLITQHTLDAVAMVGIILLIGIVVNNAIVLLDFIQQEEKESKNKKEAIEKACNLRLRPILLTSLTTIVGMIPLSLGIGDGSEVYQGLGISIIFGMSFSTLLTLIFVPTTYYMLTSIFSKKL
;
A
#
# COMPACT_ATOMS: atom_id res chain seq x y z
N MET A 1 -27.11 -35.61 -12.39
CA MET A 1 -28.21 -36.20 -13.21
C MET A 1 -29.58 -35.60 -12.95
N LYS A 2 -30.11 -35.60 -11.72
CA LYS A 2 -31.47 -35.03 -11.44
C LYS A 2 -31.59 -33.55 -11.77
N LEU A 3 -30.53 -32.74 -11.50
CA LEU A 3 -30.51 -31.28 -11.68
C LEU A 3 -30.64 -30.90 -13.17
N ILE A 4 -29.87 -31.51 -14.06
CA ILE A 4 -29.93 -31.31 -15.52
C ILE A 4 -31.32 -31.61 -16.05
N LYS A 5 -31.91 -32.74 -15.63
CA LYS A 5 -33.26 -33.17 -16.04
C LYS A 5 -34.34 -32.20 -15.57
N ILE A 6 -34.22 -31.67 -14.34
CA ILE A 6 -35.14 -30.66 -13.79
C ILE A 6 -35.00 -29.35 -14.58
N ALA A 7 -33.78 -28.89 -14.85
CA ALA A 7 -33.53 -27.66 -15.57
C ALA A 7 -34.12 -27.65 -16.99
N ILE A 8 -34.00 -28.77 -17.71
CA ILE A 8 -34.54 -28.91 -19.07
C ILE A 8 -36.07 -29.09 -19.05
N LYS A 9 -36.65 -29.86 -18.12
CA LYS A 9 -38.09 -30.11 -18.08
C LYS A 9 -38.87 -28.93 -17.51
N ARG A 10 -38.36 -28.22 -16.51
CA ARG A 10 -39.02 -27.07 -15.86
C ARG A 10 -38.41 -25.74 -16.32
N THR A 11 -38.46 -25.47 -17.63
CA THR A 11 -37.84 -24.31 -18.26
C THR A 11 -38.25 -22.97 -17.64
N ILE A 12 -39.53 -22.81 -17.26
CA ILE A 12 -40.01 -21.56 -16.63
C ILE A 12 -39.34 -21.33 -15.28
N VAL A 13 -39.25 -22.39 -14.46
CA VAL A 13 -38.58 -22.33 -13.14
C VAL A 13 -37.10 -21.94 -13.29
N THR A 14 -36.40 -22.57 -14.23
CA THR A 14 -34.98 -22.29 -14.49
C THR A 14 -34.79 -20.84 -14.99
N THR A 15 -35.68 -20.36 -15.85
CA THR A 15 -35.65 -18.97 -16.36
C THR A 15 -35.90 -17.97 -15.21
N MET A 16 -36.91 -18.22 -14.35
CA MET A 16 -37.23 -17.34 -13.23
C MET A 16 -36.08 -17.29 -12.20
N ILE A 17 -35.49 -18.43 -11.87
CA ILE A 17 -34.28 -18.48 -10.99
C ILE A 17 -33.14 -17.68 -11.63
N SER A 18 -32.90 -17.83 -12.94
CA SER A 18 -31.86 -17.08 -13.65
C SER A 18 -32.08 -15.56 -13.62
N ILE A 19 -33.30 -15.11 -13.81
CA ILE A 19 -33.66 -13.69 -13.73
C ILE A 19 -33.51 -13.19 -12.29
N SER A 20 -33.94 -13.96 -11.30
CA SER A 20 -33.79 -13.61 -9.90
C SER A 20 -32.32 -13.48 -9.51
N LEU A 21 -31.45 -14.39 -9.97
CA LEU A 21 -30.00 -14.31 -9.74
C LEU A 21 -29.38 -13.07 -10.41
N LEU A 22 -29.82 -12.68 -11.59
CA LEU A 22 -29.39 -11.46 -12.25
C LEU A 22 -29.76 -10.21 -11.44
N ILE A 23 -31.02 -10.10 -10.99
CA ILE A 23 -31.48 -8.95 -10.20
C ILE A 23 -30.75 -8.88 -8.85
N LEU A 24 -30.69 -10.01 -8.12
CA LEU A 24 -29.99 -10.09 -6.83
C LEU A 24 -28.50 -9.81 -6.99
N GLY A 25 -27.87 -10.25 -8.08
CA GLY A 25 -26.44 -10.00 -8.35
C GLY A 25 -26.15 -8.51 -8.59
N ILE A 26 -27.03 -7.81 -9.34
CA ILE A 26 -26.91 -6.36 -9.53
C ILE A 26 -27.07 -5.61 -8.19
N PHE A 27 -28.02 -6.05 -7.36
CA PHE A 27 -28.20 -5.48 -6.03
C PHE A 27 -27.00 -5.75 -5.13
N ALA A 28 -26.47 -6.99 -5.14
CA ALA A 28 -25.26 -7.36 -4.40
C ALA A 28 -24.07 -6.49 -4.81
N MET A 29 -23.81 -6.35 -6.11
CA MET A 29 -22.73 -5.50 -6.65
C MET A 29 -22.82 -4.06 -6.13
N ARG A 30 -24.03 -3.45 -6.18
CA ARG A 30 -24.22 -2.06 -5.72
C ARG A 30 -24.08 -1.87 -4.22
N SER A 31 -24.26 -2.92 -3.44
CA SER A 31 -24.20 -2.89 -1.97
C SER A 31 -22.86 -3.35 -1.39
N MET A 32 -21.90 -3.74 -2.24
CA MET A 32 -20.53 -4.05 -1.80
C MET A 32 -19.74 -2.76 -1.56
N ARG A 33 -18.91 -2.76 -0.52
CA ARG A 33 -17.96 -1.67 -0.25
C ARG A 33 -16.95 -1.59 -1.38
N THR A 34 -16.66 -0.36 -1.83
CA THR A 34 -15.78 -0.09 -2.96
C THR A 34 -14.49 0.54 -2.47
N GLU A 35 -13.36 -0.13 -2.71
CA GLU A 35 -12.02 0.27 -2.29
C GLU A 35 -11.02 0.15 -3.43
N LEU A 36 -9.83 0.73 -3.29
CA LEU A 36 -8.75 0.56 -4.26
C LEU A 36 -8.10 -0.83 -4.12
N LEU A 37 -7.73 -1.18 -2.90
CA LEU A 37 -7.11 -2.46 -2.52
C LEU A 37 -7.98 -3.14 -1.47
N PRO A 38 -7.84 -4.45 -1.25
CA PRO A 38 -8.50 -5.14 -0.16
C PRO A 38 -8.18 -4.51 1.21
N ASP A 39 -9.06 -4.67 2.17
CA ASP A 39 -8.78 -4.31 3.56
C ASP A 39 -7.70 -5.26 4.10
N ILE A 40 -6.48 -4.76 4.24
CA ILE A 40 -5.35 -5.52 4.75
C ILE A 40 -5.18 -5.20 6.24
N GLU A 41 -5.45 -6.15 7.10
CA GLU A 41 -5.07 -6.04 8.51
C GLU A 41 -3.56 -6.22 8.66
N TYR A 42 -2.86 -5.11 8.89
CA TYR A 42 -1.42 -5.14 9.13
C TYR A 42 -1.18 -5.35 10.62
N PRO A 43 -0.56 -6.45 11.02
CA PRO A 43 -0.43 -6.79 12.44
C PRO A 43 0.67 -5.95 13.11
N VAL A 44 0.54 -4.62 13.10
CA VAL A 44 1.53 -3.69 13.65
C VAL A 44 0.90 -2.74 14.65
N VAL A 45 1.47 -2.69 15.85
CA VAL A 45 1.15 -1.68 16.87
C VAL A 45 2.27 -0.65 16.92
N LYS A 46 1.89 0.63 16.92
CA LYS A 46 2.83 1.75 17.01
C LYS A 46 2.74 2.43 18.37
N ILE A 47 3.91 2.62 18.99
CA ILE A 47 4.06 3.33 20.25
C ILE A 47 4.80 4.64 19.96
N ILE A 48 4.19 5.78 20.26
CA ILE A 48 4.76 7.10 19.99
C ILE A 48 4.88 7.85 21.31
N THR A 49 6.07 8.33 21.62
CA THR A 49 6.31 9.14 22.82
C THR A 49 7.02 10.43 22.42
N HIS A 50 6.47 11.56 22.83
CA HIS A 50 7.06 12.86 22.55
C HIS A 50 7.74 13.41 23.81
N TRP A 51 8.98 13.90 23.65
CA TRP A 51 9.76 14.55 24.70
C TRP A 51 10.41 15.82 24.18
N SER A 52 9.80 16.95 24.47
CA SER A 52 10.22 18.25 23.93
C SER A 52 11.66 18.60 24.31
N GLY A 53 12.42 19.04 23.32
CA GLY A 53 13.81 19.49 23.47
C GLY A 53 14.86 18.36 23.55
N ALA A 54 14.44 17.11 23.61
CA ALA A 54 15.36 15.99 23.77
C ALA A 54 16.06 15.61 22.44
N SER A 55 17.36 15.32 22.50
CA SER A 55 18.14 14.81 21.36
C SER A 55 17.73 13.37 21.00
N ALA A 56 18.10 12.91 19.81
CA ALA A 56 17.87 11.53 19.41
C ALA A 56 18.50 10.51 20.37
N GLU A 57 19.69 10.81 20.89
CA GLU A 57 20.41 9.96 21.85
C GLU A 57 19.70 9.91 23.21
N ASP A 58 19.18 11.06 23.71
CA ASP A 58 18.44 11.11 24.97
C ASP A 58 17.12 10.35 24.86
N VAL A 59 16.38 10.56 23.76
CA VAL A 59 15.15 9.82 23.46
C VAL A 59 15.43 8.32 23.40
N GLU A 60 16.50 7.93 22.72
CA GLU A 60 16.91 6.52 22.63
C GLU A 60 17.18 5.92 24.01
N LYS A 61 18.01 6.56 24.82
CA LYS A 61 18.44 6.04 26.13
C LYS A 61 17.31 6.05 27.17
N GLN A 62 16.54 7.14 27.25
CA GLN A 62 15.60 7.37 28.35
C GLN A 62 14.18 6.92 28.05
N ILE A 63 13.82 6.76 26.78
CA ILE A 63 12.45 6.36 26.37
C ILE A 63 12.50 5.06 25.59
N THR A 64 13.13 5.06 24.40
CA THR A 64 13.06 3.94 23.48
C THR A 64 13.60 2.65 24.08
N ASN A 65 14.79 2.67 24.68
CA ASN A 65 15.40 1.50 25.31
C ASN A 65 14.56 0.94 26.48
N LYS A 66 13.91 1.82 27.25
CA LYS A 66 13.08 1.38 28.36
C LYS A 66 11.82 0.67 27.89
N ILE A 67 11.18 1.21 26.83
CA ILE A 67 10.01 0.58 26.24
C ILE A 67 10.40 -0.72 25.50
N GLU A 68 11.49 -0.73 24.71
CA GLU A 68 11.95 -1.95 24.04
C GLU A 68 12.28 -3.10 25.00
N ARG A 69 12.67 -2.78 26.23
CA ARG A 69 13.05 -3.80 27.24
C ARG A 69 11.86 -4.62 27.69
N ILE A 70 10.68 -4.05 27.75
CA ILE A 70 9.45 -4.72 28.22
C ILE A 70 8.70 -5.45 27.11
N LEU A 71 8.88 -5.06 25.83
CA LEU A 71 8.14 -5.65 24.72
C LEU A 71 8.29 -7.17 24.57
N PRO A 72 9.46 -7.81 24.87
CA PRO A 72 9.56 -9.27 24.82
C PRO A 72 8.60 -10.04 25.73
N ASN A 73 7.96 -9.37 26.70
CA ASN A 73 6.92 -9.97 27.55
C ASN A 73 5.60 -10.19 26.79
N VAL A 74 5.45 -9.56 25.63
CA VAL A 74 4.25 -9.65 24.79
C VAL A 74 4.45 -10.78 23.77
N GLU A 75 3.54 -11.76 23.76
CA GLU A 75 3.64 -12.91 22.88
C GLU A 75 3.28 -12.60 21.41
N GLY A 76 3.90 -13.33 20.50
CA GLY A 76 3.59 -13.29 19.06
C GLY A 76 4.24 -12.14 18.30
N ILE A 77 5.22 -11.47 18.88
CA ILE A 77 6.02 -10.46 18.18
C ILE A 77 6.93 -11.14 17.15
N GLU A 78 6.88 -10.65 15.91
CA GLU A 78 7.75 -11.06 14.81
C GLU A 78 8.97 -10.13 14.69
N ASN A 79 8.72 -8.80 14.71
CA ASN A 79 9.78 -7.80 14.64
C ASN A 79 9.47 -6.58 15.51
N ILE A 80 10.51 -5.96 16.03
CA ILE A 80 10.44 -4.65 16.69
C ILE A 80 11.34 -3.71 15.90
N SER A 81 10.81 -2.60 15.42
CA SER A 81 11.60 -1.53 14.82
C SER A 81 11.36 -0.23 15.57
N SER A 82 12.42 0.50 15.88
CA SER A 82 12.32 1.78 16.56
C SER A 82 13.11 2.87 15.85
N GLU A 83 12.59 4.08 15.92
CA GLU A 83 13.20 5.31 15.43
C GLU A 83 13.21 6.31 16.57
N SER A 84 14.37 6.64 17.08
CA SER A 84 14.57 7.71 18.06
C SER A 84 15.08 8.93 17.31
N SER A 85 14.28 9.99 17.25
CA SER A 85 14.61 11.24 16.58
C SER A 85 14.49 12.41 17.55
N TYR A 86 14.84 13.62 17.10
CA TYR A 86 14.66 14.81 17.91
C TYR A 86 13.24 14.90 18.44
N GLU A 87 13.09 14.95 19.75
CA GLU A 87 11.83 15.02 20.50
C GLU A 87 10.87 13.80 20.37
N ASN A 88 11.16 12.79 19.57
CA ASN A 88 10.20 11.70 19.32
C ASN A 88 10.84 10.31 19.40
N SER A 89 10.19 9.43 20.13
CA SER A 89 10.37 7.98 20.06
C SER A 89 9.19 7.36 19.30
N SER A 90 9.48 6.55 18.30
CA SER A 90 8.47 5.81 17.52
C SER A 90 8.89 4.35 17.42
N ILE A 91 8.16 3.48 18.12
CA ILE A 91 8.42 2.03 18.13
C ILE A 91 7.27 1.36 17.39
N SER A 92 7.61 0.53 16.41
CA SER A 92 6.64 -0.28 15.66
C SER A 92 6.87 -1.75 16.02
N VAL A 93 5.85 -2.39 16.55
CA VAL A 93 5.85 -3.80 16.94
C VAL A 93 5.03 -4.58 15.93
N GLU A 94 5.68 -5.41 15.15
CA GLU A 94 5.05 -6.27 14.13
C GLU A 94 4.79 -7.64 14.75
N PHE A 95 3.56 -8.12 14.62
CA PHE A 95 3.10 -9.41 15.10
C PHE A 95 2.92 -10.41 13.97
N ASN A 96 2.85 -11.68 14.31
CA ASN A 96 2.49 -12.72 13.37
C ASN A 96 1.07 -12.49 12.82
N TYR A 97 0.86 -12.78 11.52
CA TYR A 97 -0.47 -12.69 10.91
C TYR A 97 -1.48 -13.62 11.60
N GLY A 98 -2.71 -13.13 11.76
CA GLY A 98 -3.82 -13.89 12.37
C GLY A 98 -3.98 -13.71 13.87
N VAL A 99 -3.18 -12.83 14.51
CA VAL A 99 -3.42 -12.42 15.91
C VAL A 99 -4.44 -11.26 15.96
N ASN A 100 -5.22 -11.21 17.02
CA ASN A 100 -6.10 -10.08 17.26
C ASN A 100 -5.28 -8.88 17.71
N ILE A 101 -5.16 -7.88 16.85
CA ILE A 101 -4.36 -6.68 17.11
C ILE A 101 -4.91 -5.84 18.25
N GLN A 102 -6.23 -5.81 18.46
CA GLN A 102 -6.84 -5.04 19.54
C GLN A 102 -6.42 -5.59 20.91
N ASP A 103 -6.34 -6.92 21.06
CA ASP A 103 -5.85 -7.55 22.28
C ASP A 103 -4.37 -7.19 22.50
N LYS A 104 -3.57 -7.17 21.42
CA LYS A 104 -2.14 -6.80 21.48
C LYS A 104 -1.92 -5.33 21.84
N VAL A 105 -2.76 -4.42 21.37
CA VAL A 105 -2.75 -3.02 21.82
C VAL A 105 -2.97 -2.93 23.33
N THR A 106 -3.95 -3.65 23.85
CA THR A 106 -4.27 -3.67 25.28
C THR A 106 -3.12 -4.28 26.11
N GLU A 107 -2.51 -5.34 25.62
CA GLU A 107 -1.37 -6.00 26.26
C GLU A 107 -0.15 -5.05 26.34
N ILE A 108 0.19 -4.41 25.23
CA ILE A 108 1.28 -3.40 25.20
C ILE A 108 0.95 -2.21 26.11
N GLN A 109 -0.30 -1.74 26.13
CA GLN A 109 -0.70 -0.64 27.01
C GLN A 109 -0.45 -1.00 28.49
N ARG A 110 -0.77 -2.21 28.88
CA ARG A 110 -0.53 -2.69 30.25
C ARG A 110 0.95 -2.72 30.57
N GLU A 111 1.81 -3.27 29.70
CA GLU A 111 3.25 -3.34 29.90
C GLU A 111 3.91 -1.94 29.96
N VAL A 112 3.52 -1.04 29.05
CA VAL A 112 4.04 0.34 29.02
C VAL A 112 3.60 1.13 30.25
N PHE A 113 2.39 0.90 30.77
CA PHE A 113 1.91 1.55 31.97
C PHE A 113 2.76 1.20 33.21
N GLN A 114 3.27 -0.03 33.31
CA GLN A 114 4.11 -0.45 34.43
C GLN A 114 5.41 0.36 34.54
N ILE A 115 5.99 0.78 33.42
CA ILE A 115 7.23 1.57 33.38
C ILE A 115 7.00 3.07 33.27
N LYS A 116 5.75 3.54 33.41
CA LYS A 116 5.43 4.97 33.26
C LYS A 116 6.28 5.86 34.16
N ASN A 117 6.49 5.45 35.40
CA ASN A 117 7.28 6.20 36.40
C ASN A 117 8.80 6.18 36.13
N ASP A 118 9.27 5.28 35.28
CA ASP A 118 10.66 5.21 34.86
C ASP A 118 10.98 6.15 33.71
N LEU A 119 9.96 6.64 33.00
CA LEU A 119 10.11 7.60 31.91
C LEU A 119 10.32 9.01 32.47
N PRO A 120 11.00 9.91 31.72
CA PRO A 120 11.18 11.29 32.14
C PRO A 120 9.83 11.99 32.42
N ASN A 121 9.71 12.71 33.53
CA ASN A 121 8.48 13.40 33.91
C ASN A 121 8.03 14.47 32.89
N SER A 122 8.97 15.04 32.14
CA SER A 122 8.73 16.01 31.06
C SER A 122 8.33 15.38 29.72
N ALA A 123 8.39 14.05 29.59
CA ALA A 123 7.90 13.35 28.42
C ALA A 123 6.38 13.21 28.47
N LYS A 124 5.71 13.35 27.32
CA LYS A 124 4.27 13.06 27.20
C LYS A 124 4.00 11.57 27.37
N ASN A 125 2.78 11.23 27.81
CA ASN A 125 2.38 9.82 27.91
C ASN A 125 2.53 9.12 26.56
N PRO A 126 3.04 7.87 26.51
CA PRO A 126 3.12 7.09 25.29
C PRO A 126 1.72 6.87 24.66
N ILE A 127 1.60 7.18 23.39
CA ILE A 127 0.39 6.92 22.59
C ILE A 127 0.56 5.58 21.89
N ILE A 128 -0.32 4.64 22.19
CA ILE A 128 -0.28 3.28 21.62
C ILE A 128 -1.50 3.12 20.71
N LYS A 129 -1.23 2.83 19.44
CA LYS A 129 -2.28 2.67 18.42
C LYS A 129 -1.94 1.56 17.45
N LYS A 130 -2.98 0.85 16.96
CA LYS A 130 -2.81 -0.08 15.84
C LYS A 130 -2.44 0.68 14.56
N THR A 131 -1.63 0.06 13.71
CA THR A 131 -1.34 0.58 12.38
C THR A 131 -2.26 -0.12 11.39
N GLU A 132 -3.13 0.62 10.74
CA GLU A 132 -4.04 0.11 9.72
C GLU A 132 -3.50 0.49 8.33
N VAL A 133 -3.42 -0.48 7.41
CA VAL A 133 -3.10 -0.20 6.01
C VAL A 133 -4.40 0.22 5.32
N GLY A 134 -4.40 1.45 4.80
CA GLY A 134 -5.62 2.03 4.23
C GLY A 134 -6.44 2.86 5.23
N ALA A 135 -6.56 2.45 6.50
CA ALA A 135 -7.03 3.32 7.56
C ALA A 135 -5.91 4.28 8.01
N GLY A 136 -6.23 5.54 8.19
CA GLY A 136 -5.23 6.59 8.39
C GLY A 136 -4.52 7.04 7.10
N ALA A 137 -4.76 6.38 5.96
CA ALA A 137 -4.36 6.91 4.67
C ALA A 137 -5.12 8.19 4.38
N ILE A 138 -4.39 9.22 3.98
CA ILE A 138 -5.01 10.48 3.57
C ILE A 138 -5.80 10.22 2.29
N THR A 139 -7.12 10.44 2.38
CA THR A 139 -8.03 10.22 1.24
C THR A 139 -8.35 11.49 0.49
N LEU A 140 -8.22 12.65 1.17
CA LEU A 140 -8.60 13.93 0.62
C LEU A 140 -7.70 15.04 1.16
N PHE A 141 -7.20 15.91 0.27
CA PHE A 141 -6.59 17.18 0.60
C PHE A 141 -7.48 18.33 0.15
N LEU A 142 -7.92 19.15 1.10
CA LEU A 142 -8.67 20.38 0.86
C LEU A 142 -7.83 21.57 1.29
N THR A 143 -7.49 22.43 0.36
CA THR A 143 -6.68 23.62 0.63
C THR A 143 -7.57 24.85 0.66
N PHE A 144 -7.46 25.60 1.74
CA PHE A 144 -8.18 26.84 1.97
C PHE A 144 -7.23 28.03 1.83
N VAL A 145 -7.68 29.06 1.17
CA VAL A 145 -6.90 30.28 0.90
C VAL A 145 -7.66 31.48 1.42
N SER A 146 -6.98 32.33 2.16
CA SER A 146 -7.49 33.62 2.63
C SER A 146 -6.37 34.66 2.70
N PRO A 147 -6.62 35.93 2.47
CA PRO A 147 -5.68 37.01 2.76
C PRO A 147 -5.29 37.06 4.23
N ASP A 148 -6.23 36.81 5.14
CA ASP A 148 -6.01 36.72 6.58
C ASP A 148 -5.72 35.27 7.01
N LYS A 149 -4.41 34.98 7.19
CA LYS A 149 -3.94 33.65 7.61
C LYS A 149 -4.38 33.26 9.01
N LYS A 150 -4.47 34.24 9.94
CA LYS A 150 -4.80 33.99 11.34
C LYS A 150 -6.26 33.63 11.48
N ALA A 151 -7.14 34.40 10.87
CA ALA A 151 -8.56 34.11 10.85
C ALA A 151 -8.85 32.79 10.12
N LEU A 152 -8.11 32.48 9.05
CA LEU A 152 -8.24 31.21 8.35
C LEU A 152 -7.93 30.02 9.24
N PHE A 153 -6.76 30.00 9.91
CA PHE A 153 -6.37 28.87 10.75
C PHE A 153 -7.39 28.65 11.88
N SER A 154 -7.78 29.73 12.57
CA SER A 154 -8.77 29.66 13.63
C SER A 154 -10.13 29.15 13.14
N TYR A 155 -10.58 29.61 11.98
CA TYR A 155 -11.82 29.11 11.37
C TYR A 155 -11.75 27.61 11.04
N LEU A 156 -10.61 27.15 10.52
CA LEU A 156 -10.44 25.75 10.19
C LEU A 156 -10.36 24.86 11.43
N GLU A 157 -9.62 25.27 12.47
CA GLU A 157 -9.45 24.50 13.71
C GLU A 157 -10.74 24.41 14.51
N ASN A 158 -11.48 25.54 14.62
CA ASN A 158 -12.62 25.63 15.52
C ASN A 158 -13.97 25.33 14.88
N TYR A 159 -14.07 25.42 13.55
CA TYR A 159 -15.34 25.22 12.85
C TYR A 159 -15.27 24.08 11.81
N VAL A 160 -14.32 24.11 10.88
CA VAL A 160 -14.30 23.14 9.78
C VAL A 160 -13.88 21.76 10.28
N LYS A 161 -12.78 21.66 11.02
CA LYS A 161 -12.23 20.38 11.51
C LYS A 161 -13.23 19.61 12.38
N PRO A 162 -13.88 20.19 13.42
CA PRO A 162 -14.84 19.47 14.25
C PRO A 162 -16.04 18.96 13.42
N ASN A 163 -16.55 19.77 12.48
CA ASN A 163 -17.65 19.36 11.62
C ASN A 163 -17.28 18.18 10.71
N LEU A 164 -16.04 18.12 10.20
CA LEU A 164 -15.58 17.01 9.38
C LEU A 164 -15.29 15.75 10.21
N GLU A 165 -14.83 15.90 11.44
CA GLU A 165 -14.56 14.77 12.35
C GLU A 165 -15.84 14.05 12.80
N THR A 166 -17.01 14.72 12.76
CA THR A 166 -18.30 14.06 13.07
C THR A 166 -18.80 13.15 11.96
N ILE A 167 -18.21 13.21 10.77
CA ILE A 167 -18.65 12.39 9.62
C ILE A 167 -18.24 10.94 9.86
N SER A 168 -19.23 10.05 9.90
CA SER A 168 -18.97 8.62 10.07
C SER A 168 -18.03 8.09 8.99
N GLY A 169 -16.94 7.45 9.43
CA GLY A 169 -15.89 6.92 8.57
C GLY A 169 -14.64 7.82 8.47
N VAL A 170 -14.68 9.05 9.00
CA VAL A 170 -13.48 9.89 9.15
C VAL A 170 -12.74 9.43 10.41
N ALA A 171 -11.43 9.17 10.29
CA ALA A 171 -10.58 8.77 11.41
C ALA A 171 -9.86 9.97 12.03
N GLU A 172 -9.36 10.88 11.18
CA GLU A 172 -8.56 12.02 11.62
C GLU A 172 -8.65 13.16 10.61
N VAL A 173 -8.75 14.38 11.11
CA VAL A 173 -8.65 15.60 10.31
C VAL A 173 -7.47 16.41 10.79
N SER A 174 -6.42 16.46 9.99
CA SER A 174 -5.17 17.15 10.31
C SER A 174 -5.06 18.46 9.52
N ILE A 175 -4.68 19.55 10.19
CA ILE A 175 -4.45 20.85 9.55
C ILE A 175 -2.97 20.98 9.22
N LEU A 176 -2.64 21.20 7.95
CA LEU A 176 -1.29 21.39 7.44
C LEU A 176 -1.10 22.82 6.94
N GLY A 177 -0.07 23.48 7.45
CA GLY A 177 0.16 24.88 7.17
C GLY A 177 -0.71 25.80 8.04
N GLY A 178 -0.14 26.90 8.48
CA GLY A 178 -0.74 27.82 9.42
C GLY A 178 -0.03 27.78 10.77
N THR A 179 -0.29 28.77 11.60
CA THR A 179 0.35 28.97 12.89
C THR A 179 -0.69 29.20 13.95
N LYS A 180 -0.49 28.60 15.13
CA LYS A 180 -1.34 28.84 16.31
C LYS A 180 -0.97 30.15 16.95
N LYS A 181 -1.93 30.81 17.56
CA LYS A 181 -1.66 31.96 18.42
C LYS A 181 -1.01 31.50 19.72
N GLN A 182 -0.06 32.28 20.21
CA GLN A 182 0.58 32.09 21.50
C GLN A 182 0.68 33.41 22.23
N LEU A 183 0.44 33.43 23.53
CA LEU A 183 0.79 34.55 24.39
C LEU A 183 2.22 34.35 24.87
N GLN A 184 3.14 35.16 24.37
CA GLN A 184 4.54 35.10 24.77
C GLN A 184 4.85 36.20 25.80
N ILE A 185 5.31 35.78 26.96
CA ILE A 185 5.85 36.67 27.97
C ILE A 185 7.36 36.66 27.75
N GLN A 186 7.82 37.67 27.00
CA GLN A 186 9.19 37.81 26.56
C GLN A 186 10.03 38.44 27.68
N ILE A 187 10.80 37.61 28.38
CA ILE A 187 11.63 38.00 29.53
C ILE A 187 13.00 38.48 29.05
N GLU A 188 13.58 39.41 29.82
CA GLU A 188 14.94 39.92 29.67
C GLU A 188 15.84 39.42 30.81
N PRO A 189 16.87 38.61 30.57
CA PRO A 189 17.68 38.02 31.64
C PRO A 189 18.33 39.05 32.58
N ALA A 190 18.77 40.19 32.05
CA ALA A 190 19.40 41.25 32.85
C ALA A 190 18.41 41.95 33.81
N LYS A 191 17.17 42.21 33.34
CA LYS A 191 16.12 42.78 34.20
C LYS A 191 15.66 41.78 35.26
N LEU A 192 15.51 40.50 34.93
CA LEU A 192 15.16 39.50 35.93
C LEU A 192 16.25 39.41 37.00
N ALA A 193 17.54 39.40 36.62
CA ALA A 193 18.62 39.31 37.54
C ALA A 193 18.70 40.56 38.49
N SER A 194 18.39 41.78 38.00
CA SER A 194 18.43 43.00 38.82
C SER A 194 17.35 43.01 39.90
N TYR A 195 16.25 42.28 39.68
CA TYR A 195 15.19 42.10 40.68
C TYR A 195 15.25 40.74 41.41
N ASN A 196 16.36 40.00 41.25
CA ASN A 196 16.58 38.70 41.92
C ASN A 196 15.54 37.65 41.56
N LEU A 197 15.02 37.71 40.33
CA LEU A 197 13.98 36.79 39.77
C LEU A 197 14.56 35.83 38.77
N THR A 198 13.97 34.65 38.68
CA THR A 198 14.24 33.66 37.66
C THR A 198 13.08 33.49 36.67
N PRO A 199 13.27 32.94 35.51
CA PRO A 199 12.18 32.60 34.59
C PRO A 199 11.11 31.68 35.24
N MET A 200 11.55 30.80 36.12
CA MET A 200 10.69 29.88 36.87
C MET A 200 9.75 30.66 37.80
N ASP A 201 10.25 31.72 38.48
CA ASP A 201 9.43 32.55 39.37
C ASP A 201 8.29 33.22 38.61
N ILE A 202 8.57 33.71 37.39
CA ILE A 202 7.58 34.28 36.50
C ILE A 202 6.55 33.23 36.06
N TYR A 203 7.01 32.06 35.66
CA TYR A 203 6.11 30.99 35.24
C TYR A 203 5.21 30.55 36.40
N GLN A 204 5.73 30.37 37.59
CA GLN A 204 4.95 29.98 38.77
C GLN A 204 3.95 31.07 39.20
N LEU A 205 4.34 32.34 39.06
CA LEU A 205 3.43 33.44 39.31
C LEU A 205 2.23 33.40 38.37
N ILE A 206 2.47 33.28 37.06
CA ILE A 206 1.42 33.19 36.05
C ILE A 206 0.51 32.02 36.32
N ARG A 207 1.09 30.86 36.61
CA ARG A 207 0.35 29.64 36.93
C ARG A 207 -0.56 29.81 38.14
N LYS A 208 -0.09 30.53 39.17
CA LYS A 208 -0.89 30.81 40.38
C LYS A 208 -1.95 31.89 40.15
N SER A 209 -1.67 32.84 39.23
CA SER A 209 -2.56 33.96 38.94
C SER A 209 -3.70 33.64 37.96
N SER A 210 -3.53 32.59 37.18
CA SER A 210 -4.52 32.15 36.18
C SER A 210 -5.04 30.73 36.51
N MET A 211 -6.02 30.65 37.39
CA MET A 211 -6.55 29.33 37.83
C MET A 211 -8.05 29.48 38.17
N VAL A 212 -8.81 28.49 37.72
CA VAL A 212 -10.23 28.30 38.15
C VAL A 212 -10.24 27.25 39.25
N ILE A 213 -10.77 27.59 40.42
CA ILE A 213 -10.83 26.68 41.56
C ILE A 213 -12.31 26.48 41.93
N PRO A 214 -12.81 25.23 41.85
CA PRO A 214 -14.13 24.90 42.44
C PRO A 214 -14.02 24.93 43.95
N LEU A 215 -14.81 25.74 44.60
CA LEU A 215 -14.76 25.91 46.04
C LEU A 215 -15.83 25.10 46.79
N GLY A 216 -16.66 24.36 46.04
CA GLY A 216 -17.76 23.56 46.62
C GLY A 216 -19.11 24.29 46.52
N SER A 217 -20.03 23.98 47.41
CA SER A 217 -21.37 24.56 47.43
C SER A 217 -21.78 25.09 48.80
N LEU A 218 -22.66 26.05 48.85
CA LEU A 218 -23.23 26.63 50.02
C LEU A 218 -24.75 26.51 49.95
N MET A 219 -25.35 26.01 51.05
CA MET A 219 -26.80 26.00 51.20
C MET A 219 -27.24 27.31 51.80
N ASN A 220 -28.15 28.07 51.14
CA ASN A 220 -28.82 29.25 51.66
C ASN A 220 -30.31 28.99 51.66
N GLY A 221 -30.82 28.55 52.76
CA GLY A 221 -32.20 28.13 52.91
C GLY A 221 -32.53 26.86 52.15
N ARG A 222 -33.31 26.94 51.07
CA ARG A 222 -33.66 25.80 50.18
C ARG A 222 -32.87 25.75 48.87
N GLU A 223 -32.01 26.73 48.66
CA GLU A 223 -31.23 26.84 47.42
C GLU A 223 -29.77 26.47 47.68
N GLU A 224 -29.18 25.69 46.78
CA GLU A 224 -27.77 25.35 46.77
C GLU A 224 -27.04 26.25 45.76
N TYR A 225 -26.06 26.99 46.23
CA TYR A 225 -25.17 27.80 45.38
C TYR A 225 -23.85 27.08 45.21
N VAL A 226 -23.50 26.80 43.98
CA VAL A 226 -22.14 26.33 43.63
C VAL A 226 -21.20 27.54 43.66
N ILE A 227 -20.10 27.45 44.40
CA ILE A 227 -19.11 28.51 44.56
C ILE A 227 -17.91 28.16 43.68
N GLN A 228 -17.56 29.09 42.80
CA GLN A 228 -16.41 28.99 41.91
C GLN A 228 -15.57 30.28 42.01
N ALA A 229 -14.27 30.14 42.25
CA ALA A 229 -13.35 31.27 42.12
C ALA A 229 -12.88 31.35 40.66
N LEU A 230 -13.20 32.45 40.00
CA LEU A 230 -12.76 32.74 38.63
C LEU A 230 -11.51 33.61 38.70
N GLY A 231 -10.36 32.98 38.53
CA GLY A 231 -9.05 33.64 38.50
C GLY A 231 -8.39 33.54 37.12
N GLU A 232 -9.12 33.14 36.07
CA GLU A 232 -8.57 33.13 34.71
C GLU A 232 -8.33 34.58 34.24
N LEU A 233 -7.15 34.78 33.63
CA LEU A 233 -6.81 36.03 32.97
C LEU A 233 -7.18 35.90 31.50
N GLU A 234 -7.96 36.85 30.98
CA GLU A 234 -8.54 36.75 29.64
C GLU A 234 -7.89 37.71 28.61
N SER A 235 -7.14 38.71 29.09
CA SER A 235 -6.56 39.74 28.23
C SER A 235 -5.05 39.93 28.44
N VAL A 236 -4.35 40.40 27.40
CA VAL A 236 -2.93 40.75 27.45
C VAL A 236 -2.67 41.79 28.57
N GLU A 237 -3.58 42.78 28.72
CA GLU A 237 -3.46 43.83 29.70
C GLU A 237 -3.53 43.32 31.15
N GLU A 238 -4.32 42.28 31.41
CA GLU A 238 -4.37 41.63 32.73
C GLU A 238 -3.05 40.94 33.04
N TYR A 239 -2.43 40.21 32.07
CA TYR A 239 -1.12 39.66 32.25
C TYR A 239 -0.07 40.73 32.49
N GLU A 240 -0.06 41.84 31.74
CA GLU A 240 0.86 42.97 31.93
C GLU A 240 0.82 43.58 33.33
N ASN A 241 -0.36 43.57 33.92
CA ASN A 241 -0.60 44.20 35.22
C ASN A 241 -0.49 43.22 36.42
N ILE A 242 -0.11 41.95 36.23
CA ILE A 242 0.17 41.03 37.34
C ILE A 242 1.23 41.65 38.25
N LEU A 243 0.93 41.67 39.54
CA LEU A 243 1.81 42.21 40.57
C LEU A 243 2.83 41.16 41.04
N LEU A 244 4.10 41.55 41.10
CA LEU A 244 5.21 40.77 41.62
C LEU A 244 5.78 41.50 42.84
N HIS A 245 6.10 40.72 43.87
CA HIS A 245 6.81 41.24 45.04
C HIS A 245 8.21 40.64 45.05
N SER A 246 9.23 41.48 44.96
CA SER A 246 10.64 41.04 45.03
C SER A 246 11.52 42.06 45.75
N ASN A 247 12.31 41.66 46.72
CA ASN A 247 13.23 42.47 47.50
C ASN A 247 12.56 43.68 48.23
N GLY A 248 11.25 43.61 48.52
CA GLY A 248 10.49 44.71 49.14
C GLY A 248 9.82 45.64 48.11
N ASP A 249 10.10 45.52 46.83
CA ASP A 249 9.49 46.29 45.78
C ASP A 249 8.26 45.58 45.22
N THR A 250 7.25 46.34 44.81
CA THR A 250 6.08 45.86 44.07
C THR A 250 6.21 46.28 42.61
N LEU A 251 6.36 45.34 41.74
CA LEU A 251 6.54 45.53 40.30
C LEU A 251 5.34 44.98 39.54
N ARG A 252 5.13 45.44 38.32
CA ARG A 252 4.20 44.82 37.38
C ARG A 252 4.99 43.96 36.36
N LEU A 253 4.34 42.92 35.82
CA LEU A 253 4.97 42.02 34.86
C LEU A 253 5.51 42.82 33.66
N LYS A 254 4.83 43.86 33.18
CA LYS A 254 5.27 44.72 32.09
C LYS A 254 6.59 45.47 32.36
N ASP A 255 6.99 45.60 33.61
CA ASP A 255 8.23 46.32 33.97
C ASP A 255 9.46 45.43 33.69
N ILE A 256 9.28 44.11 33.72
CA ILE A 256 10.36 43.11 33.59
C ILE A 256 10.26 42.21 32.35
N ALA A 257 9.08 42.14 31.73
CA ALA A 257 8.80 41.35 30.57
C ALA A 257 7.88 42.07 29.58
N ASN A 258 7.97 41.72 28.31
CA ASN A 258 7.07 42.21 27.27
C ASN A 258 6.02 41.14 26.97
N VAL A 259 4.75 41.42 27.16
CA VAL A 259 3.64 40.49 26.94
C VAL A 259 3.11 40.70 25.54
N VAL A 260 3.25 39.72 24.66
CA VAL A 260 2.88 39.84 23.24
C VAL A 260 2.06 38.65 22.80
N LEU A 261 0.88 38.94 22.22
CA LEU A 261 0.12 37.95 21.48
C LEU A 261 0.75 37.76 20.09
N THR A 262 1.40 36.65 19.86
CA THR A 262 2.14 36.38 18.63
C THR A 262 1.75 35.04 18.05
N GLU A 263 2.35 34.66 16.96
CA GLU A 263 2.20 33.34 16.36
C GLU A 263 3.29 32.39 16.86
N GLU A 264 2.96 31.12 16.94
CA GLU A 264 3.94 30.06 17.12
C GLU A 264 5.06 30.15 16.06
N ASP A 265 6.30 29.85 16.44
CA ASP A 265 7.37 29.76 15.45
C ASP A 265 6.95 28.79 14.33
N PRO A 266 6.94 29.22 13.06
CA PRO A 266 6.33 28.43 12.00
C PRO A 266 7.06 27.10 11.79
N LEU A 267 6.40 26.02 12.19
CA LEU A 267 6.84 24.66 11.92
C LEU A 267 6.39 24.21 10.54
N ASN A 268 5.24 24.74 10.08
CA ASN A 268 4.63 24.37 8.82
C ASN A 268 4.00 25.59 8.16
N LEU A 269 4.42 25.93 6.94
CA LEU A 269 3.80 26.97 6.14
C LEU A 269 3.33 26.41 4.80
N GLY A 270 2.03 26.57 4.55
CA GLY A 270 1.39 26.10 3.31
C GLY A 270 1.22 27.21 2.28
N PHE A 271 1.31 26.83 1.01
CA PHE A 271 1.12 27.72 -0.14
C PHE A 271 0.38 26.98 -1.25
N ASN A 272 -0.57 27.65 -1.87
CA ASN A 272 -1.25 27.15 -3.05
C ASN A 272 -0.99 28.12 -4.21
N ARG A 273 -0.28 27.64 -5.23
CA ARG A 273 0.11 28.46 -6.38
C ARG A 273 0.80 29.79 -5.97
N GLY A 274 1.70 29.69 -5.01
CA GLY A 274 2.44 30.84 -4.48
C GLY A 274 1.71 31.69 -3.46
N LYS A 275 0.40 31.51 -3.26
CA LYS A 275 -0.38 32.22 -2.24
C LYS A 275 -0.39 31.45 -0.94
N PRO A 276 -0.27 32.10 0.22
CA PRO A 276 -0.41 31.44 1.51
C PRO A 276 -1.75 30.69 1.63
N ALA A 277 -1.67 29.47 2.13
CA ALA A 277 -2.80 28.58 2.21
C ALA A 277 -2.67 27.61 3.39
N THR A 278 -3.79 27.11 3.88
CA THR A 278 -3.84 26.08 4.90
C THR A 278 -4.59 24.87 4.33
N THR A 279 -4.01 23.70 4.45
CA THR A 279 -4.59 22.47 3.90
C THR A 279 -5.13 21.58 5.01
N ILE A 280 -6.30 21.05 4.81
CA ILE A 280 -6.88 20.00 5.64
C ILE A 280 -6.59 18.67 4.95
N ALA A 281 -5.91 17.78 5.67
CA ALA A 281 -5.68 16.40 5.29
C ALA A 281 -6.68 15.51 6.06
N ILE A 282 -7.46 14.73 5.33
CA ILE A 282 -8.51 13.90 5.91
C ILE A 282 -8.15 12.44 5.70
N SER A 283 -8.14 11.69 6.81
CA SER A 283 -7.86 10.26 6.83
C SER A 283 -9.14 9.47 7.15
N LYS A 284 -9.31 8.32 6.50
CA LYS A 284 -10.46 7.44 6.73
C LYS A 284 -10.21 6.44 7.87
N SER A 285 -11.30 5.96 8.49
CA SER A 285 -11.28 4.78 9.35
C SER A 285 -11.22 3.48 8.53
N SER A 286 -10.81 2.36 9.17
CA SER A 286 -10.75 1.05 8.52
C SER A 286 -12.07 0.61 7.89
N ASP A 287 -13.19 0.93 8.54
CA ASP A 287 -14.50 0.43 8.14
C ASP A 287 -15.21 1.25 7.07
N GLY A 288 -14.61 2.39 6.67
CA GLY A 288 -15.24 3.37 5.80
C GLY A 288 -14.88 3.17 4.32
N SER A 289 -15.86 3.30 3.43
CA SER A 289 -15.63 3.39 1.99
C SER A 289 -15.05 4.75 1.61
N THR A 290 -13.86 4.74 1.00
CA THR A 290 -13.18 5.99 0.57
C THR A 290 -14.06 6.85 -0.32
N ILE A 291 -14.81 6.24 -1.23
CA ILE A 291 -15.69 6.97 -2.15
C ILE A 291 -16.84 7.64 -1.38
N GLU A 292 -17.49 6.89 -0.51
CA GLU A 292 -18.65 7.38 0.26
C GLU A 292 -18.25 8.48 1.24
N ILE A 293 -17.11 8.30 1.92
CA ILE A 293 -16.58 9.28 2.88
C ILE A 293 -16.24 10.58 2.17
N ASN A 294 -15.47 10.53 1.07
CA ASN A 294 -15.11 11.73 0.33
C ASN A 294 -16.33 12.46 -0.25
N GLU A 295 -17.35 11.73 -0.70
CA GLU A 295 -18.62 12.32 -1.15
C GLU A 295 -19.36 13.02 0.01
N LYS A 296 -19.42 12.40 1.19
CA LYS A 296 -20.03 13.02 2.39
C LYS A 296 -19.27 14.27 2.83
N ILE A 297 -17.92 14.20 2.82
CA ILE A 297 -17.06 15.34 3.14
C ILE A 297 -17.29 16.48 2.15
N MET A 298 -17.27 16.21 0.85
CA MET A 298 -17.48 17.24 -0.17
C MET A 298 -18.87 17.87 -0.08
N LYS A 299 -19.89 17.08 0.28
CA LYS A 299 -21.24 17.58 0.55
C LYS A 299 -21.26 18.46 1.80
N ALA A 300 -20.59 18.05 2.87
CA ALA A 300 -20.49 18.86 4.10
C ALA A 300 -19.74 20.18 3.85
N VAL A 301 -18.62 20.15 3.13
CA VAL A 301 -17.88 21.37 2.78
C VAL A 301 -18.73 22.30 1.90
N LYS A 302 -19.50 21.76 0.96
CA LYS A 302 -20.42 22.54 0.13
C LYS A 302 -21.52 23.19 0.96
N ASN A 303 -22.06 22.50 1.95
CA ASN A 303 -23.07 23.07 2.86
C ASN A 303 -22.45 24.18 3.75
N MET A 304 -21.20 24.01 4.17
CA MET A 304 -20.48 25.05 4.91
C MET A 304 -20.14 26.28 4.06
N GLU A 305 -20.10 26.15 2.73
CA GLU A 305 -19.82 27.28 1.81
C GLU A 305 -20.82 28.43 1.97
N GLU A 306 -22.08 28.12 2.34
CA GLU A 306 -23.12 29.11 2.56
C GLU A 306 -22.86 29.98 3.85
N THR A 307 -22.12 29.45 4.81
CA THR A 307 -21.77 30.12 6.08
C THR A 307 -20.31 30.56 6.13
N MET A 308 -19.53 30.22 5.09
CA MET A 308 -18.11 30.54 5.01
C MET A 308 -17.89 32.02 4.80
N PRO A 309 -16.93 32.66 5.51
CA PRO A 309 -16.55 34.03 5.23
C PRO A 309 -16.19 34.25 3.77
N SER A 310 -16.69 35.33 3.16
CA SER A 310 -16.53 35.62 1.72
C SER A 310 -15.09 35.77 1.24
N ASN A 311 -14.14 36.00 2.16
CA ASN A 311 -12.72 36.08 1.89
C ASN A 311 -11.99 34.72 1.92
N ILE A 312 -12.68 33.62 2.23
CA ILE A 312 -12.13 32.26 2.22
C ILE A 312 -12.60 31.55 0.95
N SER A 313 -11.68 30.94 0.25
CA SER A 313 -11.97 30.03 -0.86
C SER A 313 -11.26 28.69 -0.64
N TYR A 314 -11.85 27.60 -1.15
CA TYR A 314 -11.24 26.27 -1.02
C TYR A 314 -11.03 25.62 -2.37
N PHE A 315 -10.06 24.72 -2.43
CA PHE A 315 -9.68 23.95 -3.61
C PHE A 315 -9.42 22.52 -3.22
N LYS A 316 -9.92 21.59 -4.02
CA LYS A 316 -9.60 20.18 -3.90
C LYS A 316 -8.27 19.90 -4.62
N VAL A 317 -7.24 19.57 -3.87
CA VAL A 317 -5.89 19.29 -4.41
C VAL A 317 -5.74 17.82 -4.76
N PHE A 318 -6.18 16.94 -3.87
CA PHE A 318 -6.11 15.50 -4.04
C PHE A 318 -7.40 14.84 -3.57
N ASP A 319 -7.89 13.88 -4.32
CA ASP A 319 -9.06 13.07 -3.99
C ASP A 319 -8.83 11.65 -4.50
N SER A 320 -8.48 10.75 -3.57
CA SER A 320 -8.24 9.35 -3.90
C SER A 320 -9.48 8.64 -4.47
N SER A 321 -10.69 9.11 -4.12
CA SER A 321 -11.93 8.52 -4.63
C SER A 321 -12.08 8.67 -6.14
N GLU A 322 -11.55 9.75 -6.74
CA GLU A 322 -11.56 9.94 -8.19
C GLU A 322 -10.68 8.89 -8.88
N SER A 323 -9.49 8.63 -8.35
CA SER A 323 -8.57 7.61 -8.87
C SER A 323 -9.17 6.21 -8.73
N ILE A 324 -9.80 5.91 -7.57
CA ILE A 324 -10.49 4.63 -7.34
C ILE A 324 -11.61 4.43 -8.35
N LYS A 325 -12.50 5.42 -8.51
CA LYS A 325 -13.61 5.36 -9.48
C LYS A 325 -13.10 5.14 -10.90
N LYS A 326 -12.02 5.83 -11.30
CA LYS A 326 -11.43 5.70 -12.64
C LYS A 326 -10.84 4.30 -12.83
N SER A 327 -10.05 3.80 -11.90
CA SER A 327 -9.43 2.48 -11.98
C SER A 327 -10.48 1.38 -12.07
N ILE A 328 -11.52 1.42 -11.22
CA ILE A 328 -12.64 0.47 -11.27
C ILE A 328 -13.38 0.52 -12.60
N ASN A 329 -13.67 1.73 -13.10
CA ASN A 329 -14.32 1.90 -14.40
C ASN A 329 -13.44 1.37 -15.55
N THR A 330 -12.12 1.56 -15.48
CA THR A 330 -11.18 1.05 -16.48
C THR A 330 -11.17 -0.47 -16.50
N VAL A 331 -11.08 -1.13 -15.32
CA VAL A 331 -11.15 -2.60 -15.23
C VAL A 331 -12.48 -3.13 -15.70
N GLY A 332 -13.58 -2.50 -15.26
CA GLY A 332 -14.94 -2.87 -15.69
C GLY A 332 -15.13 -2.76 -17.19
N LYS A 333 -14.63 -1.69 -17.82
CA LYS A 333 -14.62 -1.53 -19.28
C LYS A 333 -13.76 -2.59 -19.97
N SER A 334 -12.57 -2.86 -19.46
CA SER A 334 -11.67 -3.88 -20.02
C SER A 334 -12.28 -5.28 -19.94
N ALA A 335 -12.92 -5.62 -18.80
CA ALA A 335 -13.64 -6.87 -18.66
C ALA A 335 -14.83 -6.98 -19.64
N LEU A 336 -15.61 -5.90 -19.79
CA LEU A 336 -16.71 -5.85 -20.76
C LEU A 336 -16.21 -5.98 -22.21
N GLN A 337 -15.13 -5.28 -22.56
CA GLN A 337 -14.50 -5.41 -23.88
C GLN A 337 -14.00 -6.83 -24.11
N GLY A 338 -13.39 -7.46 -23.10
CA GLY A 338 -12.98 -8.87 -23.15
C GLY A 338 -14.16 -9.80 -23.43
N LEU A 339 -15.29 -9.61 -22.75
CA LEU A 339 -16.53 -10.36 -22.97
C LEU A 339 -17.06 -10.19 -24.40
N ILE A 340 -17.09 -8.97 -24.92
CA ILE A 340 -17.54 -8.67 -26.27
C ILE A 340 -16.61 -9.33 -27.29
N LEU A 341 -15.30 -9.21 -27.11
CA LEU A 341 -14.31 -9.83 -27.99
C LEU A 341 -14.39 -11.36 -27.96
N ALA A 342 -14.54 -11.97 -26.79
CA ALA A 342 -14.74 -13.40 -26.63
C ALA A 342 -16.04 -13.87 -27.33
N SER A 343 -17.13 -13.14 -27.16
CA SER A 343 -18.41 -13.43 -27.83
C SER A 343 -18.30 -13.29 -29.34
N LEU A 344 -17.62 -12.26 -29.84
CA LEU A 344 -17.35 -12.06 -31.26
C LEU A 344 -16.50 -13.19 -31.84
N PHE A 345 -15.46 -13.60 -31.12
CA PHE A 345 -14.62 -14.71 -31.51
C PHE A 345 -15.40 -16.02 -31.59
N LEU A 346 -16.25 -16.30 -30.60
CA LEU A 346 -17.15 -17.45 -30.60
C LEU A 346 -18.10 -17.42 -31.79
N TRP A 347 -18.65 -16.21 -32.15
CA TRP A 347 -19.51 -16.05 -33.32
C TRP A 347 -18.78 -16.35 -34.63
N ILE A 348 -17.58 -15.87 -34.80
CA ILE A 348 -16.75 -16.14 -35.99
C ILE A 348 -16.44 -17.63 -36.10
N PHE A 349 -16.18 -18.31 -34.95
CA PHE A 349 -15.81 -19.71 -34.92
C PHE A 349 -17.01 -20.66 -35.11
N PHE A 350 -18.10 -20.46 -34.36
CA PHE A 350 -19.31 -21.28 -34.49
C PHE A 350 -20.08 -21.01 -35.77
N LYS A 351 -19.96 -19.81 -36.34
CA LYS A 351 -20.80 -19.33 -37.46
C LYS A 351 -22.30 -19.49 -37.23
N ASN A 352 -22.70 -19.59 -35.97
CA ASN A 352 -24.04 -19.84 -35.53
C ASN A 352 -24.45 -18.83 -34.45
N LYS A 353 -25.30 -17.86 -34.82
CA LYS A 353 -25.76 -16.81 -33.92
C LYS A 353 -26.46 -17.35 -32.66
N LYS A 354 -27.19 -18.45 -32.76
CA LYS A 354 -27.93 -19.04 -31.63
C LYS A 354 -27.02 -19.65 -30.60
N MET A 355 -26.01 -20.44 -31.02
CA MET A 355 -25.01 -21.01 -30.12
C MET A 355 -24.23 -19.91 -29.39
N THR A 356 -23.77 -18.91 -30.14
CA THR A 356 -23.04 -17.78 -29.56
C THR A 356 -23.87 -17.03 -28.53
N LEU A 357 -25.17 -16.74 -28.86
CA LEU A 357 -26.07 -16.04 -27.94
C LEU A 357 -26.29 -16.83 -26.65
N ILE A 358 -26.48 -18.16 -26.73
CA ILE A 358 -26.69 -19.01 -25.54
C ILE A 358 -25.48 -18.93 -24.61
N VAL A 359 -24.25 -19.02 -25.16
CA VAL A 359 -23.00 -18.92 -24.36
C VAL A 359 -22.83 -17.50 -23.82
N SER A 360 -23.09 -16.46 -24.64
CA SER A 360 -22.97 -15.07 -24.22
C SER A 360 -23.91 -14.68 -23.07
N PHE A 361 -25.15 -15.24 -23.05
CA PHE A 361 -26.10 -15.01 -21.95
C PHE A 361 -25.68 -15.72 -20.64
N ALA A 362 -24.83 -16.74 -20.72
CA ALA A 362 -24.30 -17.39 -19.52
C ALA A 362 -23.36 -16.47 -18.72
N PHE A 363 -22.66 -15.53 -19.39
CA PHE A 363 -21.69 -14.65 -18.72
C PHE A 363 -22.31 -13.72 -17.67
N PRO A 364 -23.32 -12.89 -18.01
CA PRO A 364 -23.95 -12.03 -17.03
C PRO A 364 -24.51 -12.80 -15.84
N LEU A 365 -25.09 -13.99 -16.10
CA LEU A 365 -25.67 -14.83 -15.06
C LEU A 365 -24.59 -15.37 -14.09
N ALA A 366 -23.47 -15.84 -14.60
CA ALA A 366 -22.39 -16.35 -13.77
C ALA A 366 -21.73 -15.20 -12.98
N ILE A 367 -21.50 -14.03 -13.59
CA ILE A 367 -20.95 -12.86 -12.89
C ILE A 367 -21.89 -12.40 -11.77
N SER A 368 -23.20 -12.32 -12.05
CA SER A 368 -24.20 -11.93 -11.03
C SER A 368 -24.24 -12.90 -9.86
N THR A 369 -24.14 -14.20 -10.14
CA THR A 369 -24.05 -15.24 -9.10
C THR A 369 -22.76 -15.07 -8.28
N THR A 370 -21.66 -14.74 -8.93
CA THR A 370 -20.37 -14.48 -8.23
C THR A 370 -20.48 -13.31 -7.27
N PHE A 371 -21.11 -12.20 -7.66
CA PHE A 371 -21.33 -11.05 -6.75
C PHE A 371 -22.17 -11.42 -5.53
N ILE A 372 -23.20 -12.26 -5.68
CA ILE A 372 -24.00 -12.71 -4.55
C ILE A 372 -23.13 -13.50 -3.55
N LEU A 373 -22.30 -14.40 -4.06
CA LEU A 373 -21.41 -15.21 -3.21
C LEU A 373 -20.31 -14.37 -2.55
N MET A 374 -19.69 -13.43 -3.28
CA MET A 374 -18.69 -12.51 -2.74
C MET A 374 -19.26 -11.64 -1.63
N LYS A 375 -20.48 -11.11 -1.81
CA LYS A 375 -21.18 -10.36 -0.76
C LYS A 375 -21.43 -11.20 0.47
N GLY A 376 -21.77 -12.49 0.29
CA GLY A 376 -22.02 -13.42 1.39
C GLY A 376 -20.81 -13.64 2.31
N ILE A 377 -19.60 -13.48 1.81
CA ILE A 377 -18.35 -13.56 2.59
C ILE A 377 -17.77 -12.16 2.97
N HIS A 378 -18.56 -11.10 2.81
CA HIS A 378 -18.13 -9.72 3.09
C HIS A 378 -16.92 -9.23 2.30
N SER A 379 -16.62 -9.82 1.14
CA SER A 379 -15.54 -9.37 0.25
C SER A 379 -15.82 -7.96 -0.29
N THR A 380 -14.76 -7.19 -0.53
CA THR A 380 -14.86 -5.83 -1.07
C THR A 380 -14.80 -5.79 -2.59
N PHE A 381 -15.39 -4.76 -3.18
CA PHE A 381 -15.30 -4.48 -4.60
C PHE A 381 -14.07 -3.63 -4.86
N ASN A 382 -12.94 -4.27 -5.12
CA ASN A 382 -11.63 -3.64 -5.25
C ASN A 382 -10.92 -4.06 -6.55
N LEU A 383 -9.79 -3.44 -6.87
CA LEU A 383 -9.03 -3.77 -8.08
C LEU A 383 -8.64 -5.25 -8.14
N ILE A 384 -8.27 -5.83 -7.02
CA ILE A 384 -7.81 -7.22 -6.94
C ILE A 384 -8.98 -8.20 -7.14
N SER A 385 -10.13 -7.94 -6.52
CA SER A 385 -11.34 -8.76 -6.72
C SER A 385 -11.88 -8.65 -8.15
N LEU A 386 -11.81 -7.45 -8.76
CA LEU A 386 -12.18 -7.24 -10.15
C LEU A 386 -11.25 -7.97 -11.13
N MET A 387 -9.94 -8.05 -10.83
CA MET A 387 -9.03 -8.89 -11.59
C MET A 387 -9.47 -10.35 -11.56
N GLY A 388 -9.81 -10.86 -10.38
CA GLY A 388 -10.35 -12.23 -10.22
C GLY A 388 -11.61 -12.47 -11.06
N LEU A 389 -12.53 -11.51 -11.08
CA LEU A 389 -13.72 -11.56 -11.92
C LEU A 389 -13.39 -11.54 -13.42
N ALA A 390 -12.48 -10.67 -13.86
CA ALA A 390 -12.07 -10.59 -15.27
C ALA A 390 -11.42 -11.89 -15.76
N ILE A 391 -10.60 -12.52 -14.90
CA ILE A 391 -10.04 -13.85 -15.15
C ILE A 391 -11.14 -14.90 -15.20
N GLY A 392 -12.04 -14.88 -14.22
CA GLY A 392 -13.18 -15.77 -14.14
C GLY A 392 -14.02 -15.73 -15.42
N VAL A 393 -14.24 -14.54 -15.98
CA VAL A 393 -14.89 -14.34 -17.27
C VAL A 393 -14.20 -15.13 -18.40
N GLY A 394 -12.87 -15.08 -18.47
CA GLY A 394 -12.12 -15.87 -19.44
C GLY A 394 -12.35 -17.38 -19.30
N MET A 395 -12.45 -17.86 -18.06
CA MET A 395 -12.66 -19.28 -17.75
C MET A 395 -14.12 -19.73 -17.87
N LEU A 396 -15.09 -18.81 -17.76
CA LEU A 396 -16.53 -19.10 -17.94
C LEU A 396 -16.85 -19.71 -19.29
N THR A 397 -16.08 -19.36 -20.33
CA THR A 397 -16.26 -19.87 -21.67
C THR A 397 -16.00 -21.37 -21.79
N ASP A 398 -15.02 -21.90 -21.07
CA ASP A 398 -14.54 -23.26 -21.22
C ASP A 398 -15.64 -24.28 -20.97
N ASN A 399 -16.27 -24.24 -19.81
CA ASN A 399 -17.37 -25.15 -19.46
C ASN A 399 -18.58 -25.00 -20.39
N SER A 400 -18.92 -23.78 -20.73
CA SER A 400 -20.08 -23.42 -21.57
C SER A 400 -19.91 -23.91 -23.00
N VAL A 401 -18.72 -23.75 -23.55
CA VAL A 401 -18.36 -24.16 -24.92
C VAL A 401 -18.36 -25.68 -25.05
N VAL A 402 -17.74 -26.40 -24.08
CA VAL A 402 -17.71 -27.87 -24.09
C VAL A 402 -19.12 -28.45 -24.05
N VAL A 403 -19.99 -27.93 -23.19
CA VAL A 403 -21.37 -28.40 -23.07
C VAL A 403 -22.16 -28.12 -24.33
N ILE A 404 -22.11 -26.90 -24.88
CA ILE A 404 -22.92 -26.56 -26.06
C ILE A 404 -22.46 -27.27 -27.32
N ASP A 405 -21.12 -27.49 -27.47
CA ASP A 405 -20.54 -28.19 -28.62
C ASP A 405 -20.98 -29.68 -28.60
N ASN A 406 -20.96 -30.32 -27.41
CA ASN A 406 -21.40 -31.69 -27.27
C ASN A 406 -22.91 -31.87 -27.46
N ILE A 407 -23.73 -30.94 -26.98
CA ILE A 407 -25.19 -30.91 -27.27
C ILE A 407 -25.42 -30.78 -28.78
N TYR A 408 -24.66 -29.93 -29.45
CA TYR A 408 -24.76 -29.73 -30.90
C TYR A 408 -24.44 -31.00 -31.66
N ASN A 409 -23.38 -31.75 -31.27
CA ASN A 409 -23.01 -33.02 -31.92
C ASN A 409 -24.16 -34.04 -31.82
N HIS A 410 -24.80 -34.17 -30.64
CA HIS A 410 -25.96 -35.07 -30.48
C HIS A 410 -27.23 -34.63 -31.24
N ILE A 411 -27.42 -33.29 -31.49
CA ILE A 411 -28.49 -32.81 -32.35
C ILE A 411 -28.22 -33.22 -33.81
N GLN A 412 -26.97 -33.29 -34.24
CA GLN A 412 -26.60 -33.74 -35.57
C GLN A 412 -26.86 -35.25 -35.77
N GLU A 413 -26.77 -36.06 -34.71
CA GLU A 413 -27.05 -37.51 -34.71
C GLU A 413 -28.54 -37.88 -34.72
N GLU A 414 -29.42 -36.97 -35.15
CA GLU A 414 -30.85 -37.15 -35.31
C GLU A 414 -31.67 -37.23 -34.00
N LYS A 415 -31.13 -36.88 -32.87
CA LYS A 415 -31.84 -36.90 -31.57
C LYS A 415 -32.77 -35.66 -31.43
N ASN A 416 -33.85 -35.81 -30.68
CA ASN A 416 -34.68 -34.70 -30.28
C ASN A 416 -33.86 -33.68 -29.46
N SER A 417 -34.07 -32.38 -29.67
CA SER A 417 -33.31 -31.31 -28.99
C SER A 417 -33.32 -31.43 -27.48
N ILE A 418 -34.38 -31.88 -26.86
CA ILE A 418 -34.50 -32.12 -25.42
C ILE A 418 -33.61 -33.30 -24.99
N GLU A 419 -33.66 -34.38 -25.74
CA GLU A 419 -32.87 -35.59 -25.47
C GLU A 419 -31.38 -35.34 -25.75
N ALA A 420 -31.06 -34.68 -26.85
CA ALA A 420 -29.69 -34.27 -27.16
C ALA A 420 -29.09 -33.34 -26.08
N ALA A 421 -29.86 -32.37 -25.56
CA ALA A 421 -29.42 -31.51 -24.48
C ALA A 421 -29.15 -32.29 -23.19
N PHE A 422 -29.98 -33.29 -22.87
CA PHE A 422 -29.75 -34.12 -21.66
C PHE A 422 -28.56 -35.04 -21.83
N ILE A 423 -28.50 -35.82 -22.93
CA ILE A 423 -27.42 -36.80 -23.16
C ILE A 423 -26.10 -36.06 -23.33
N GLY A 424 -26.07 -35.02 -24.17
CA GLY A 424 -24.85 -34.26 -24.43
C GLY A 424 -24.27 -33.57 -23.18
N THR A 425 -25.13 -33.02 -22.32
CA THR A 425 -24.67 -32.44 -21.06
C THR A 425 -24.20 -33.51 -20.08
N ASN A 426 -24.92 -34.63 -19.98
CA ASN A 426 -24.61 -35.69 -19.03
C ASN A 426 -23.28 -36.41 -19.37
N GLN A 427 -22.98 -36.54 -20.68
CA GLN A 427 -21.74 -37.18 -21.16
C GLN A 427 -20.49 -36.39 -20.76
N VAL A 428 -20.56 -35.08 -20.80
CA VAL A 428 -19.40 -34.22 -20.48
C VAL A 428 -19.38 -33.72 -19.02
N PHE A 429 -20.42 -34.03 -18.24
CA PHE A 429 -20.55 -33.55 -16.86
C PHE A 429 -19.36 -33.90 -15.97
N SER A 430 -18.87 -35.15 -15.99
CA SER A 430 -17.73 -35.57 -15.19
C SER A 430 -16.45 -34.83 -15.56
N SER A 431 -16.19 -34.62 -16.86
CA SER A 431 -15.01 -33.91 -17.33
C SER A 431 -15.08 -32.41 -16.99
N VAL A 432 -16.26 -31.77 -17.12
CA VAL A 432 -16.47 -30.37 -16.75
C VAL A 432 -16.35 -30.16 -15.24
N LEU A 433 -16.88 -31.08 -14.45
CA LEU A 433 -16.72 -31.06 -12.97
C LEU A 433 -15.25 -31.19 -12.56
N ALA A 434 -14.55 -32.17 -13.13
CA ALA A 434 -13.13 -32.38 -12.85
C ALA A 434 -12.26 -31.17 -13.23
N SER A 435 -12.52 -30.57 -14.40
CA SER A 435 -11.90 -29.35 -14.87
C SER A 435 -12.13 -28.20 -13.90
N THR A 436 -13.37 -28.00 -13.44
CA THR A 436 -13.70 -26.95 -12.48
C THR A 436 -13.00 -27.16 -11.15
N LEU A 437 -12.99 -28.42 -10.64
CA LEU A 437 -12.30 -28.77 -9.39
C LEU A 437 -10.79 -28.56 -9.50
N THR A 438 -10.17 -28.91 -10.63
CA THR A 438 -8.75 -28.67 -10.87
C THR A 438 -8.44 -27.18 -10.82
N SER A 439 -9.28 -26.35 -11.44
CA SER A 439 -9.12 -24.90 -11.41
C SER A 439 -9.27 -24.32 -9.99
N ILE A 440 -10.20 -24.84 -9.18
CA ILE A 440 -10.41 -24.38 -7.80
C ILE A 440 -9.24 -24.80 -6.89
N ILE A 441 -8.78 -26.04 -7.00
CA ILE A 441 -7.73 -26.62 -6.14
C ILE A 441 -6.40 -25.85 -6.28
N VAL A 442 -6.10 -25.28 -7.44
CA VAL A 442 -4.90 -24.48 -7.67
C VAL A 442 -4.85 -23.25 -6.77
N PHE A 443 -6.01 -22.65 -6.50
CA PHE A 443 -6.10 -21.42 -5.70
C PHE A 443 -6.27 -21.68 -4.20
N LEU A 444 -6.72 -22.87 -3.84
CA LEU A 444 -6.99 -23.21 -2.45
C LEU A 444 -5.80 -22.99 -1.51
N PRO A 445 -4.56 -23.34 -1.88
CA PRO A 445 -3.38 -23.08 -1.05
C PRO A 445 -3.20 -21.62 -0.66
N ILE A 446 -3.54 -20.66 -1.52
CA ILE A 446 -3.42 -19.22 -1.23
C ILE A 446 -4.26 -18.83 -0.02
N ILE A 447 -5.46 -19.42 0.14
CA ILE A 447 -6.36 -19.12 1.27
C ILE A 447 -5.77 -19.64 2.59
N PHE A 448 -5.03 -20.75 2.54
CA PHE A 448 -4.45 -21.39 3.73
C PHE A 448 -3.05 -20.88 4.09
N THR A 449 -2.40 -20.08 3.23
CA THR A 449 -1.14 -19.43 3.59
C THR A 449 -1.37 -18.32 4.61
N LYS A 450 -0.31 -17.90 5.29
CA LYS A 450 -0.30 -16.76 6.21
C LYS A 450 0.58 -15.68 5.60
N GLY A 451 0.29 -14.43 5.85
CA GLY A 451 1.14 -13.33 5.42
C GLY A 451 0.43 -12.32 4.51
N ILE A 452 1.19 -11.32 4.08
CA ILE A 452 0.69 -10.20 3.27
C ILE A 452 0.12 -10.67 1.92
N PHE A 453 0.68 -11.74 1.35
CA PHE A 453 0.25 -12.25 0.06
C PHE A 453 -1.19 -12.79 0.12
N LYS A 454 -1.54 -13.54 1.17
CA LYS A 454 -2.92 -13.99 1.39
C LYS A 454 -3.86 -12.80 1.50
N GLU A 455 -3.55 -11.86 2.40
CA GLU A 455 -4.41 -10.68 2.65
C GLU A 455 -4.65 -9.86 1.37
N MET A 456 -3.64 -9.71 0.52
CA MET A 456 -3.78 -9.00 -0.75
C MET A 456 -4.61 -9.76 -1.79
N PHE A 457 -4.45 -11.08 -1.91
CA PHE A 457 -4.99 -11.82 -3.05
C PHE A 457 -6.21 -12.70 -2.72
N GLN A 458 -6.60 -12.83 -1.45
CA GLN A 458 -7.74 -13.67 -1.06
C GLN A 458 -9.06 -13.27 -1.73
N ASP A 459 -9.35 -11.97 -1.89
CA ASP A 459 -10.55 -11.49 -2.57
C ASP A 459 -10.59 -11.93 -4.04
N MET A 460 -9.43 -11.89 -4.71
CA MET A 460 -9.31 -12.38 -6.08
C MET A 460 -9.52 -13.88 -6.17
N VAL A 461 -8.94 -14.63 -5.25
CA VAL A 461 -9.07 -16.10 -5.20
C VAL A 461 -10.53 -16.48 -4.99
N TRP A 462 -11.23 -15.84 -4.06
CA TRP A 462 -12.66 -16.07 -3.85
C TRP A 462 -13.49 -15.69 -5.10
N ALA A 463 -13.17 -14.58 -5.76
CA ALA A 463 -13.82 -14.18 -7.01
C ALA A 463 -13.63 -15.24 -8.10
N ILE A 464 -12.43 -15.82 -8.24
CA ILE A 464 -12.15 -16.89 -9.20
C ILE A 464 -12.88 -18.19 -8.83
N ILE A 465 -12.84 -18.60 -7.57
CA ILE A 465 -13.51 -19.82 -7.10
C ILE A 465 -15.02 -19.70 -7.35
N PHE A 466 -15.63 -18.61 -6.93
CA PHE A 466 -17.07 -18.40 -7.07
C PHE A 466 -17.50 -18.25 -8.53
N SER A 467 -16.68 -17.61 -9.37
CA SER A 467 -16.96 -17.54 -10.81
C SER A 467 -16.92 -18.91 -11.49
N ASN A 468 -15.96 -19.79 -11.09
CA ASN A 468 -15.89 -21.15 -11.60
C ASN A 468 -17.07 -22.01 -11.13
N VAL A 469 -17.47 -21.92 -9.86
CA VAL A 469 -18.66 -22.60 -9.35
C VAL A 469 -19.92 -22.10 -10.05
N ALA A 470 -20.07 -20.79 -10.22
CA ALA A 470 -21.19 -20.20 -10.96
C ALA A 470 -21.23 -20.66 -12.43
N ALA A 471 -20.05 -20.70 -13.08
CA ALA A 471 -19.90 -21.20 -14.45
C ALA A 471 -20.35 -22.65 -14.60
N LEU A 472 -19.93 -23.51 -13.67
CA LEU A 472 -20.35 -24.91 -13.63
C LEU A 472 -21.88 -25.02 -13.49
N LEU A 473 -22.47 -24.31 -12.52
CA LEU A 473 -23.92 -24.33 -12.32
C LEU A 473 -24.69 -23.85 -13.55
N VAL A 474 -24.25 -22.76 -14.17
CA VAL A 474 -24.87 -22.19 -15.36
C VAL A 474 -24.72 -23.13 -16.57
N SER A 475 -23.54 -23.74 -16.74
CA SER A 475 -23.26 -24.65 -17.85
C SER A 475 -24.07 -25.93 -17.82
N VAL A 476 -24.42 -26.45 -16.62
CA VAL A 476 -25.22 -27.68 -16.48
C VAL A 476 -26.71 -27.43 -16.29
N THR A 477 -27.17 -26.19 -16.13
CA THR A 477 -28.58 -25.85 -15.94
C THR A 477 -29.12 -24.95 -17.05
N PHE A 478 -28.59 -23.73 -17.17
CA PHE A 478 -29.07 -22.68 -18.04
C PHE A 478 -28.78 -22.97 -19.52
N ILE A 479 -27.57 -23.40 -19.85
CA ILE A 479 -27.16 -23.70 -21.22
C ILE A 479 -27.97 -24.83 -21.83
N PRO A 480 -28.09 -26.03 -21.21
CA PRO A 480 -28.88 -27.10 -21.77
C PRO A 480 -30.37 -26.75 -21.86
N MET A 481 -30.93 -25.96 -20.96
CA MET A 481 -32.29 -25.45 -21.02
C MET A 481 -32.48 -24.56 -22.24
N LEU A 482 -31.59 -23.60 -22.50
CA LEU A 482 -31.69 -22.75 -23.69
C LEU A 482 -31.41 -23.54 -24.97
N ALA A 483 -30.44 -24.43 -24.98
CA ALA A 483 -30.13 -25.27 -26.13
C ALA A 483 -31.31 -26.14 -26.54
N SER A 484 -32.01 -26.77 -25.55
CA SER A 484 -33.20 -27.58 -25.82
C SER A 484 -34.34 -26.82 -26.49
N LYS A 485 -34.45 -25.51 -26.27
CA LYS A 485 -35.51 -24.64 -26.88
C LYS A 485 -35.10 -24.00 -28.18
N PHE A 486 -33.89 -23.52 -28.30
CA PHE A 486 -33.47 -22.65 -29.41
C PHE A 486 -32.67 -23.34 -30.50
N MET A 487 -32.07 -24.53 -30.23
CA MET A 487 -31.30 -25.31 -31.20
C MET A 487 -32.21 -26.32 -31.93
N LYS A 488 -32.23 -26.26 -33.25
CA LYS A 488 -33.00 -27.15 -34.12
C LYS A 488 -32.08 -27.81 -35.14
N LYS A 489 -32.47 -28.98 -35.70
CA LYS A 489 -31.73 -29.85 -36.61
C LYS A 489 -31.14 -29.19 -37.87
N ASN A 490 -31.71 -28.09 -38.37
CA ASN A 490 -31.31 -27.48 -39.64
C ASN A 490 -30.09 -26.53 -39.55
N ILE A 491 -29.18 -26.71 -38.58
CA ILE A 491 -28.00 -25.88 -38.43
C ILE A 491 -26.81 -26.60 -39.07
N ILE A 492 -26.59 -26.36 -40.38
CA ILE A 492 -25.45 -26.87 -41.12
C ILE A 492 -24.19 -26.07 -40.69
N GLN A 493 -23.29 -26.72 -39.99
CA GLN A 493 -21.98 -26.15 -39.70
C GLN A 493 -21.04 -26.50 -40.87
N THR A 494 -20.80 -25.58 -41.76
CA THR A 494 -19.73 -25.72 -42.77
C THR A 494 -18.39 -25.56 -42.09
N GLU A 495 -17.58 -26.62 -42.00
CA GLU A 495 -16.18 -26.52 -41.56
C GLU A 495 -15.48 -25.43 -42.38
N GLY A 496 -14.91 -24.44 -41.68
CA GLY A 496 -14.24 -23.34 -42.36
C GLY A 496 -13.00 -23.84 -43.09
N LYS A 497 -12.82 -23.48 -44.35
CA LYS A 497 -11.62 -23.84 -45.17
C LYS A 497 -10.31 -23.59 -44.45
N TYR A 498 -10.25 -22.58 -43.58
CA TYR A 498 -9.08 -22.26 -42.79
C TYR A 498 -8.80 -23.30 -41.68
N PHE A 499 -9.85 -23.75 -40.97
CA PHE A 499 -9.70 -24.73 -39.90
C PHE A 499 -9.25 -26.08 -40.46
N SER A 500 -9.83 -26.56 -41.58
CA SER A 500 -9.42 -27.79 -42.22
C SER A 500 -7.94 -27.75 -42.69
N LYS A 501 -7.42 -26.56 -43.04
CA LYS A 501 -5.99 -26.37 -43.39
C LYS A 501 -5.09 -26.50 -42.16
N ILE A 502 -5.52 -25.90 -41.01
CA ILE A 502 -4.82 -26.02 -39.72
C ILE A 502 -4.80 -27.47 -39.26
N GLN A 503 -5.96 -28.17 -39.32
CA GLN A 503 -6.13 -29.55 -38.94
C GLN A 503 -5.20 -30.49 -39.74
N ARG A 504 -5.13 -30.33 -41.06
CA ARG A 504 -4.20 -31.10 -41.91
C ARG A 504 -2.73 -30.86 -41.58
N LYS A 505 -2.34 -29.59 -41.30
CA LYS A 505 -0.97 -29.29 -40.89
C LYS A 505 -0.66 -29.92 -39.53
N TYR A 506 -1.58 -29.84 -38.58
CA TYR A 506 -1.44 -30.45 -37.25
C TYR A 506 -1.28 -31.96 -37.35
N GLN A 507 -2.14 -32.65 -38.13
CA GLN A 507 -2.06 -34.09 -38.32
C GLN A 507 -0.71 -34.55 -38.88
N LYS A 508 -0.18 -33.80 -39.89
CA LYS A 508 1.16 -34.09 -40.44
C LYS A 508 2.23 -33.91 -39.36
N PHE A 509 2.15 -32.84 -38.57
CA PHE A 509 3.14 -32.59 -37.52
C PHE A 509 3.05 -33.63 -36.40
N LEU A 510 1.85 -34.03 -35.99
CA LEU A 510 1.62 -35.05 -34.98
C LEU A 510 2.14 -36.40 -35.42
N SER A 511 1.88 -36.82 -36.66
CA SER A 511 2.37 -38.11 -37.18
C SER A 511 3.89 -38.19 -37.25
N ILE A 512 4.57 -37.08 -37.57
CA ILE A 512 6.04 -36.95 -37.51
C ILE A 512 6.55 -37.06 -36.07
N SER A 513 5.87 -36.37 -35.13
CA SER A 513 6.21 -36.38 -33.70
C SER A 513 6.05 -37.78 -33.11
N LEU A 514 4.98 -38.49 -33.43
CA LEU A 514 4.76 -39.88 -32.99
C LEU A 514 5.79 -40.84 -33.58
N LYS A 515 6.24 -40.61 -34.84
CA LYS A 515 7.30 -41.40 -35.49
C LYS A 515 8.66 -41.21 -34.78
N HIS A 516 8.97 -39.98 -34.38
CA HIS A 516 10.26 -39.63 -33.75
C HIS A 516 10.10 -39.27 -32.26
N LYS A 517 9.26 -40.02 -31.49
CA LYS A 517 8.84 -39.73 -30.12
C LYS A 517 9.96 -39.32 -29.17
N LYS A 518 11.09 -40.03 -29.13
CA LYS A 518 12.24 -39.69 -28.25
C LYS A 518 12.88 -38.36 -28.60
N LYS A 519 13.05 -38.05 -29.89
CA LYS A 519 13.63 -36.78 -30.34
C LYS A 519 12.69 -35.59 -30.04
N THR A 520 11.40 -35.77 -30.29
CA THR A 520 10.39 -34.73 -30.00
C THR A 520 10.36 -34.37 -28.52
N VAL A 521 10.30 -35.36 -27.62
CA VAL A 521 10.29 -35.10 -26.16
C VAL A 521 11.58 -34.41 -25.72
N LEU A 522 12.75 -34.91 -26.22
CA LEU A 522 14.06 -34.32 -25.88
C LEU A 522 14.19 -32.87 -26.36
N ILE A 523 13.76 -32.57 -27.59
CA ILE A 523 13.79 -31.20 -28.14
C ILE A 523 12.88 -30.28 -27.35
N SER A 524 11.68 -30.73 -27.00
CA SER A 524 10.73 -29.92 -26.20
C SER A 524 11.30 -29.59 -24.82
N LEU A 525 11.92 -30.56 -24.13
CA LEU A 525 12.54 -30.36 -22.84
C LEU A 525 13.80 -29.48 -22.92
N LEU A 526 14.62 -29.68 -23.95
CA LEU A 526 15.82 -28.84 -24.17
C LEU A 526 15.46 -27.40 -24.49
N PHE A 527 14.40 -27.17 -25.26
CA PHE A 527 13.87 -25.85 -25.55
C PHE A 527 13.39 -25.16 -24.26
N ALA A 528 12.64 -25.88 -23.43
CA ALA A 528 12.19 -25.35 -22.13
C ALA A 528 13.39 -25.01 -21.23
N PHE A 529 14.37 -25.91 -21.10
CA PHE A 529 15.58 -25.69 -20.31
C PHE A 529 16.41 -24.48 -20.78
N LEU A 530 16.54 -24.32 -22.09
CA LEU A 530 17.27 -23.18 -22.68
C LEU A 530 16.60 -21.84 -22.37
N ILE A 531 15.26 -21.77 -22.52
CA ILE A 531 14.51 -20.54 -22.18
C ILE A 531 14.55 -20.23 -20.68
N PHE A 532 14.44 -21.25 -19.82
CA PHE A 532 14.60 -21.06 -18.37
C PHE A 532 16.00 -20.59 -18.00
N GLY A 533 17.04 -21.23 -18.50
CA GLY A 533 18.43 -20.94 -18.13
C GLY A 533 18.93 -19.60 -18.64
N ILE A 534 18.60 -19.24 -19.87
CA ILE A 534 19.05 -18.00 -20.51
C ILE A 534 18.01 -16.90 -20.35
N GLY A 535 16.75 -17.17 -20.72
CA GLY A 535 15.70 -16.15 -20.75
C GLY A 535 15.35 -15.63 -19.35
N GLY A 536 15.32 -16.50 -18.35
CA GLY A 536 15.00 -16.11 -16.98
C GLY A 536 15.92 -15.05 -16.38
N LYS A 537 17.19 -14.99 -16.82
CA LYS A 537 18.16 -13.99 -16.35
C LYS A 537 17.87 -12.57 -16.85
N PHE A 538 17.10 -12.42 -17.90
CA PHE A 538 16.78 -11.13 -18.51
C PHE A 538 15.40 -10.60 -18.09
N VAL A 539 14.59 -11.37 -17.38
CA VAL A 539 13.30 -10.92 -16.87
C VAL A 539 13.53 -10.02 -15.67
N LYS A 540 12.89 -8.85 -15.66
CA LYS A 540 12.91 -7.92 -14.53
C LYS A 540 11.90 -8.39 -13.48
N PHE A 541 12.29 -8.35 -12.20
CA PHE A 541 11.42 -8.67 -11.08
C PHE A 541 11.09 -7.43 -10.25
N GLY A 542 9.87 -7.34 -9.72
CA GLY A 542 9.43 -6.26 -8.83
C GLY A 542 8.28 -6.71 -7.93
N PHE A 543 7.97 -5.96 -6.84
CA PHE A 543 6.86 -6.32 -5.96
C PHE A 543 5.51 -5.98 -6.59
N LEU A 544 5.31 -4.71 -6.91
CA LEU A 544 4.14 -4.22 -7.62
C LEU A 544 4.59 -3.24 -8.71
N THR A 545 3.90 -3.25 -9.83
CA THR A 545 4.13 -2.27 -10.90
C THR A 545 3.66 -0.89 -10.44
N LYS A 546 4.50 0.14 -10.66
CA LYS A 546 4.17 1.53 -10.31
C LYS A 546 2.98 1.99 -11.15
N GLN A 547 1.99 2.60 -10.47
CA GLN A 547 0.77 3.11 -11.11
C GLN A 547 0.88 4.59 -11.43
N ASP A 548 0.25 4.99 -12.52
CA ASP A 548 0.10 6.39 -12.87
C ASP A 548 -1.21 6.95 -12.29
N TYR A 549 -1.13 7.50 -11.08
CA TYR A 549 -2.27 8.13 -10.39
C TYR A 549 -2.53 9.59 -10.84
N GLY A 550 -1.75 10.12 -11.76
CA GLY A 550 -1.82 11.54 -12.13
C GLY A 550 -1.35 12.50 -11.04
N TYR A 551 -0.53 12.03 -10.12
CA TYR A 551 -0.04 12.74 -8.95
C TYR A 551 1.39 12.33 -8.62
N TYR A 552 2.20 13.31 -8.21
CA TYR A 552 3.52 13.08 -7.62
C TYR A 552 3.84 14.15 -6.60
N SER A 553 4.83 13.86 -5.76
CA SER A 553 5.37 14.80 -4.80
C SER A 553 6.88 14.95 -4.95
N VAL A 554 7.36 16.15 -4.69
CA VAL A 554 8.79 16.48 -4.59
C VAL A 554 9.08 16.92 -3.18
N ILE A 555 10.01 16.27 -2.51
CA ILE A 555 10.59 16.76 -1.26
C ILE A 555 11.96 17.33 -1.58
N ALA A 556 12.13 18.63 -1.33
CA ALA A 556 13.42 19.29 -1.34
C ALA A 556 13.88 19.52 0.10
N GLU A 557 14.96 18.88 0.50
CA GLU A 557 15.58 19.02 1.81
C GLU A 557 16.73 20.01 1.73
N PHE A 558 16.78 20.91 2.69
CA PHE A 558 17.78 21.95 2.78
C PHE A 558 18.83 21.63 3.85
N GLN A 559 20.07 22.00 3.60
CA GLN A 559 21.10 21.88 4.62
C GLN A 559 20.71 22.71 5.85
N ASN A 560 20.92 22.15 7.03
CA ASN A 560 20.59 22.81 8.29
C ASN A 560 21.28 24.18 8.42
N GLY A 561 20.53 25.20 8.84
CA GLY A 561 20.98 26.58 8.98
C GLY A 561 20.68 27.48 7.79
N SER A 562 19.92 27.00 6.80
CA SER A 562 19.45 27.86 5.71
C SER A 562 18.47 28.91 6.24
N ASP A 563 18.64 30.17 5.80
CA ASP A 563 17.71 31.23 6.15
C ASP A 563 16.32 30.97 5.56
N PHE A 564 15.29 31.29 6.31
CA PHE A 564 13.91 31.08 5.93
C PHE A 564 13.52 31.83 4.65
N GLU A 565 14.07 33.03 4.43
CA GLU A 565 13.87 33.80 3.21
C GLU A 565 14.43 33.05 2.00
N LYS A 566 15.65 32.52 2.10
CA LYS A 566 16.28 31.72 1.05
C LYS A 566 15.43 30.45 0.73
N ILE A 567 14.83 29.83 1.74
CA ILE A 567 13.96 28.67 1.53
C ILE A 567 12.71 29.04 0.75
N GLN A 568 12.13 30.21 1.01
CA GLN A 568 10.99 30.70 0.22
C GLN A 568 11.37 31.01 -1.23
N GLU A 569 12.56 31.55 -1.48
CA GLU A 569 13.05 31.78 -2.84
C GLU A 569 13.20 30.45 -3.59
N LEU A 570 13.86 29.48 -3.00
CA LEU A 570 14.05 28.15 -3.58
C LEU A 570 12.72 27.43 -3.81
N ARG A 571 11.75 27.53 -2.89
CA ARG A 571 10.39 27.04 -3.11
C ARG A 571 9.74 27.68 -4.34
N ASN A 572 9.86 29.00 -4.49
CA ASN A 572 9.31 29.72 -5.64
C ASN A 572 9.97 29.26 -6.95
N GLU A 573 11.26 28.94 -6.92
CA GLU A 573 11.98 28.41 -8.07
C GLU A 573 11.46 27.03 -8.47
N ILE A 574 11.29 26.12 -7.51
CA ILE A 574 10.70 24.78 -7.72
C ILE A 574 9.28 24.90 -8.29
N GLU A 575 8.44 25.75 -7.69
CA GLU A 575 7.08 25.99 -8.17
C GLU A 575 7.06 26.56 -9.60
N THR A 576 8.02 27.40 -9.95
CA THR A 576 8.14 27.98 -11.30
C THR A 576 8.46 26.91 -12.33
N ILE A 577 9.35 25.97 -12.02
CA ILE A 577 9.65 24.81 -12.87
C ILE A 577 8.39 23.96 -13.05
N ILE A 578 7.68 23.64 -11.96
CA ILE A 578 6.45 22.83 -11.98
C ILE A 578 5.34 23.52 -12.79
N LYS A 579 5.20 24.83 -12.65
CA LYS A 579 4.20 25.65 -13.37
C LYS A 579 4.44 25.68 -14.88
N LYS A 580 5.70 25.58 -15.33
CA LYS A 580 6.04 25.54 -16.76
C LYS A 580 5.59 24.26 -17.45
N GLU A 581 5.33 23.17 -16.71
CA GLU A 581 4.85 21.92 -17.28
C GLU A 581 3.38 22.07 -17.73
N PRO A 582 3.05 21.90 -19.03
CA PRO A 582 1.71 22.16 -19.56
C PRO A 582 0.61 21.27 -18.98
N HIS A 583 0.99 20.09 -18.50
CA HIS A 583 0.05 19.10 -17.95
C HIS A 583 -0.28 19.32 -16.48
N THR A 584 0.41 20.24 -15.78
CA THR A 584 0.12 20.55 -14.39
C THR A 584 -1.29 21.14 -14.23
N LYS A 585 -2.11 20.54 -13.38
CA LYS A 585 -3.47 21.00 -13.04
C LYS A 585 -3.45 21.87 -11.77
N SER A 586 -2.80 21.36 -10.75
CA SER A 586 -2.72 21.99 -9.42
C SER A 586 -1.40 21.66 -8.77
N TYR A 587 -0.92 22.52 -7.90
CA TYR A 587 0.17 22.22 -7.00
C TYR A 587 -0.01 22.96 -5.68
N PHE A 588 0.49 22.33 -4.64
CA PHE A 588 0.47 22.82 -3.28
C PHE A 588 1.85 22.58 -2.67
N SER A 589 2.39 23.56 -1.99
CA SER A 589 3.68 23.43 -1.31
C SER A 589 3.58 23.67 0.17
N ILE A 590 4.34 22.91 0.94
CA ILE A 590 4.46 23.06 2.39
C ILE A 590 5.94 23.20 2.73
N ILE A 591 6.29 24.25 3.43
CA ILE A 591 7.59 24.36 4.11
C ILE A 591 7.40 23.71 5.48
N GLN A 592 8.16 22.68 5.76
CA GLN A 592 8.10 21.95 7.03
C GLN A 592 9.46 21.96 7.73
N LYS A 593 9.44 22.21 9.04
CA LYS A 593 10.60 21.97 9.90
C LYS A 593 10.33 20.70 10.72
N ARG A 594 11.06 19.65 10.43
CA ARG A 594 10.92 18.37 11.11
C ARG A 594 12.28 17.81 11.47
N ASN A 595 12.45 17.38 12.72
CA ASN A 595 13.68 16.78 13.22
C ASN A 595 14.95 17.61 12.95
N GLY A 596 14.84 18.94 13.03
CA GLY A 596 15.97 19.86 12.76
C GLY A 596 16.24 20.11 11.27
N THR A 597 15.55 19.43 10.35
CA THR A 597 15.67 19.65 8.90
C THR A 597 14.51 20.48 8.41
N ILE A 598 14.77 21.40 7.51
CA ILE A 598 13.74 22.14 6.81
C ILE A 598 13.58 21.52 5.42
N SER A 599 12.35 21.20 5.07
CA SER A 599 12.01 20.67 3.75
C SER A 599 10.88 21.47 3.12
N VAL A 600 10.90 21.52 1.80
CA VAL A 600 9.79 21.97 0.97
C VAL A 600 9.18 20.77 0.29
N ASN A 601 7.94 20.46 0.62
CA ASN A 601 7.17 19.42 -0.04
C ASN A 601 6.26 20.09 -1.06
N VAL A 602 6.34 19.67 -2.32
CA VAL A 602 5.45 20.14 -3.38
C VAL A 602 4.66 18.95 -3.92
N ASP A 603 3.37 19.01 -3.68
CA ASP A 603 2.40 18.04 -4.17
C ASP A 603 1.79 18.53 -5.47
N VAL A 604 1.85 17.71 -6.53
CA VAL A 604 1.47 18.13 -7.88
C VAL A 604 0.44 17.17 -8.46
N GLY A 605 -0.69 17.72 -8.86
CA GLY A 605 -1.74 17.01 -9.61
C GLY A 605 -1.71 17.39 -11.09
N PHE A 606 -1.90 16.41 -11.97
CA PHE A 606 -1.94 16.58 -13.41
C PHE A 606 -3.33 16.58 -14.01
N LYS A 607 -3.42 17.13 -15.23
CA LYS A 607 -4.61 17.05 -16.06
C LYS A 607 -4.89 15.60 -16.47
N GLU A 608 -6.16 15.23 -16.55
CA GLU A 608 -6.58 13.86 -16.85
C GLU A 608 -6.21 13.40 -18.28
N LYS A 609 -6.34 14.30 -19.25
CA LYS A 609 -6.00 14.00 -20.64
C LYS A 609 -4.57 14.43 -20.91
N ARG A 610 -3.64 13.49 -20.88
CA ARG A 610 -2.25 13.67 -21.23
C ARG A 610 -1.76 12.53 -22.12
N LYS A 611 -0.79 12.81 -22.97
CA LYS A 611 -0.18 11.81 -23.85
C LYS A 611 1.03 11.11 -23.18
N GLU A 612 1.70 11.82 -22.26
CA GLU A 612 2.88 11.34 -21.56
C GLU A 612 2.49 10.77 -20.18
N SER A 613 3.17 9.71 -19.79
CA SER A 613 3.03 9.16 -18.44
C SER A 613 3.60 10.12 -17.39
N ILE A 614 3.12 10.00 -16.14
CA ILE A 614 3.66 10.78 -15.02
C ILE A 614 5.18 10.55 -14.86
N PHE A 615 5.65 9.34 -15.12
CA PHE A 615 7.05 8.96 -15.00
C PHE A 615 7.93 9.71 -16.01
N GLU A 616 7.46 9.91 -17.23
CA GLU A 616 8.16 10.69 -18.27
C GLU A 616 8.18 12.17 -17.94
N ILE A 617 7.05 12.71 -17.49
CA ILE A 617 6.94 14.12 -17.09
C ILE A 617 7.85 14.41 -15.89
N VAL A 618 7.80 13.57 -14.85
CA VAL A 618 8.65 13.73 -13.66
C VAL A 618 10.14 13.64 -14.01
N LYS A 619 10.52 12.78 -14.97
CA LYS A 619 11.91 12.70 -15.44
C LYS A 619 12.40 14.01 -16.05
N LYS A 620 11.52 14.76 -16.74
CA LYS A 620 11.84 16.10 -17.28
C LYS A 620 11.97 17.13 -16.15
N ILE A 621 10.99 17.15 -15.24
CA ILE A 621 10.99 18.09 -14.10
C ILE A 621 12.20 17.86 -13.20
N ARG A 622 12.54 16.60 -12.92
CA ARG A 622 13.71 16.20 -12.12
C ARG A 622 14.99 16.84 -12.65
N LYS A 623 15.24 16.75 -13.95
CA LYS A 623 16.44 17.34 -14.57
C LYS A 623 16.57 18.84 -14.36
N GLU A 624 15.46 19.56 -14.26
CA GLU A 624 15.46 20.99 -14.01
C GLU A 624 15.60 21.31 -12.52
N VAL A 625 14.90 20.59 -11.66
CA VAL A 625 14.96 20.79 -10.20
C VAL A 625 16.32 20.41 -9.63
N GLU A 626 16.97 19.38 -10.14
CA GLU A 626 18.33 18.95 -9.73
C GLU A 626 19.43 19.96 -10.10
N LYS A 627 19.14 20.96 -10.93
CA LYS A 627 20.09 22.07 -11.22
C LYS A 627 20.14 23.11 -10.11
N ILE A 628 19.14 23.14 -9.22
CA ILE A 628 19.09 24.09 -8.10
C ILE A 628 20.17 23.69 -7.08
N PRO A 629 21.10 24.61 -6.73
CA PRO A 629 22.17 24.27 -5.79
C PRO A 629 21.67 24.16 -4.35
N ASP A 630 22.45 23.48 -3.50
CA ASP A 630 22.26 23.38 -2.06
C ASP A 630 20.96 22.68 -1.61
N ILE A 631 20.28 21.99 -2.52
CA ILE A 631 19.11 21.18 -2.20
C ILE A 631 19.34 19.71 -2.53
N ARG A 632 18.74 18.86 -1.73
CA ARG A 632 18.61 17.45 -2.03
C ARG A 632 17.15 17.13 -2.31
N THR A 633 16.87 16.58 -3.46
CA THR A 633 15.51 16.31 -3.92
C THR A 633 15.19 14.83 -3.91
N THR A 634 13.98 14.50 -3.49
CA THR A 634 13.40 13.16 -3.58
C THR A 634 12.06 13.27 -4.30
N PHE A 635 11.88 12.47 -5.35
CA PHE A 635 10.61 12.37 -6.08
C PHE A 635 9.92 11.07 -5.72
N PHE A 636 8.61 11.13 -5.47
CA PHE A 636 7.84 9.93 -5.16
C PHE A 636 6.41 10.06 -5.70
N TYR A 637 5.80 8.91 -5.96
CA TYR A 637 4.49 8.79 -6.58
C TYR A 637 3.45 8.24 -5.61
N GLU A 638 3.89 7.72 -4.48
CA GLU A 638 3.05 7.10 -3.45
C GLU A 638 3.59 7.41 -2.06
N TYR A 639 2.67 7.61 -1.12
CA TYR A 639 3.00 7.64 0.30
C TYR A 639 2.79 6.25 0.92
N ALA A 640 3.79 5.78 1.64
CA ALA A 640 3.66 4.60 2.48
C ALA A 640 3.82 5.02 3.94
N LYS A 641 2.77 4.84 4.73
CA LYS A 641 2.79 5.18 6.17
C LYS A 641 3.21 6.64 6.45
N GLY A 642 2.81 7.58 5.59
CA GLY A 642 3.15 9.01 5.72
C GLY A 642 4.60 9.37 5.39
N LYS A 643 5.39 8.45 4.86
CA LYS A 643 6.75 8.68 4.34
C LYS A 643 6.79 8.38 2.83
N PRO A 644 7.72 8.98 2.07
CA PRO A 644 7.96 8.61 0.67
C PRO A 644 8.27 7.13 0.56
N LYS A 645 7.57 6.44 -0.33
CA LYS A 645 7.82 5.02 -0.59
C LYS A 645 9.15 4.88 -1.34
N LYS A 646 10.01 3.96 -0.89
CA LYS A 646 11.29 3.63 -1.50
C LYS A 646 11.25 2.22 -2.08
N ASP A 647 11.89 2.01 -3.21
CA ASP A 647 11.91 0.70 -3.87
C ASP A 647 12.78 -0.30 -3.11
N ILE A 648 13.92 0.16 -2.62
CA ILE A 648 14.88 -0.65 -1.88
C ILE A 648 15.31 0.10 -0.62
N GLU A 649 15.26 -0.60 0.50
CA GLU A 649 15.83 -0.19 1.77
C GLU A 649 16.87 -1.24 2.17
N PHE A 650 18.14 -0.84 2.14
CA PHE A 650 19.27 -1.68 2.53
C PHE A 650 19.68 -1.30 3.94
N GLN A 651 19.44 -2.20 4.89
CA GLN A 651 19.67 -1.98 6.31
C GLN A 651 20.96 -2.69 6.75
N ILE A 652 21.89 -1.94 7.31
CA ILE A 652 23.12 -2.44 7.92
C ILE A 652 22.88 -2.52 9.42
N VAL A 653 22.99 -3.70 10.00
CA VAL A 653 22.55 -3.98 11.38
C VAL A 653 23.73 -4.51 12.18
N GLY A 654 23.92 -3.98 13.39
CA GLY A 654 25.01 -4.38 14.29
C GLY A 654 24.79 -3.92 15.73
N THR A 655 25.70 -4.29 16.62
CA THR A 655 25.63 -3.96 18.05
C THR A 655 26.26 -2.62 18.39
N ASP A 656 27.23 -2.16 17.60
CA ASP A 656 27.93 -0.90 17.79
C ASP A 656 27.54 0.11 16.70
N LEU A 657 26.96 1.24 17.12
CA LEU A 657 26.46 2.27 16.24
C LEU A 657 27.54 2.95 15.40
N GLU A 658 28.68 3.24 16.02
CA GLU A 658 29.78 3.95 15.35
C GLU A 658 30.36 3.12 14.21
N THR A 659 30.63 1.84 14.46
CA THR A 659 31.18 0.91 13.46
C THR A 659 30.23 0.74 12.26
N ILE A 660 28.93 0.57 12.50
CA ILE A 660 27.96 0.44 11.38
C ILE A 660 27.82 1.75 10.60
N GLN A 661 27.94 2.91 11.24
CA GLN A 661 27.90 4.21 10.56
C GLN A 661 29.10 4.41 9.63
N ILE A 662 30.31 4.04 10.08
CA ILE A 662 31.52 4.12 9.27
C ILE A 662 31.37 3.23 8.02
N LEU A 663 30.93 1.99 8.21
CA LEU A 663 30.70 1.05 7.11
C LEU A 663 29.62 1.56 6.15
N ALA A 664 28.52 2.05 6.69
CA ALA A 664 27.42 2.57 5.88
C ALA A 664 27.81 3.80 5.07
N ARG A 665 28.64 4.71 5.61
CA ARG A 665 29.19 5.86 4.84
C ARG A 665 30.05 5.41 3.66
N GLN A 666 30.83 4.34 3.82
CA GLN A 666 31.63 3.78 2.73
C GLN A 666 30.74 3.17 1.64
N ILE A 667 29.76 2.36 2.05
CA ILE A 667 28.79 1.75 1.13
C ILE A 667 27.98 2.81 0.39
N TYR A 668 27.49 3.84 1.11
CA TYR A 668 26.72 4.93 0.54
C TYR A 668 27.46 5.65 -0.61
N LYS A 669 28.76 5.94 -0.41
CA LYS A 669 29.60 6.54 -1.45
C LYS A 669 29.71 5.69 -2.72
N ASP A 670 29.74 4.36 -2.56
CA ASP A 670 29.84 3.45 -3.70
C ASP A 670 28.49 3.22 -4.38
N VAL A 671 27.39 3.25 -3.60
CA VAL A 671 26.01 3.19 -4.15
C VAL A 671 25.69 4.38 -5.06
N LEU A 672 26.18 5.57 -4.73
CA LEU A 672 26.02 6.76 -5.58
C LEU A 672 26.67 6.62 -6.97
N LYS A 673 27.63 5.70 -7.13
CA LYS A 673 28.33 5.44 -8.42
C LYS A 673 27.58 4.41 -9.28
N ILE A 674 26.58 3.69 -8.76
CA ILE A 674 25.84 2.69 -9.50
C ILE A 674 25.00 3.39 -10.57
N LYS A 675 25.24 3.07 -11.85
CA LYS A 675 24.44 3.64 -12.94
C LYS A 675 23.02 3.09 -12.91
N GLY A 676 22.03 3.96 -12.96
CA GLY A 676 20.61 3.58 -13.02
C GLY A 676 19.92 3.51 -11.67
N VAL A 677 20.54 4.01 -10.61
CA VAL A 677 19.86 4.29 -9.33
C VAL A 677 19.45 5.75 -9.25
N THR A 678 18.38 6.03 -8.50
CA THR A 678 17.88 7.38 -8.24
C THR A 678 17.49 7.54 -6.77
N ASP A 679 17.39 8.80 -6.32
CA ASP A 679 16.92 9.17 -4.98
C ASP A 679 17.64 8.41 -3.85
N VAL A 680 18.97 8.25 -3.98
CA VAL A 680 19.79 7.62 -2.95
C VAL A 680 19.81 8.50 -1.71
N SER A 681 19.43 7.94 -0.56
CA SER A 681 19.40 8.63 0.72
C SER A 681 19.80 7.68 1.84
N SER A 682 20.13 8.21 3.01
CA SER A 682 20.52 7.39 4.15
C SER A 682 20.02 8.01 5.46
N THR A 683 19.81 7.20 6.47
CA THR A 683 19.60 7.66 7.85
C THR A 683 20.82 8.36 8.44
N LEU A 684 21.96 8.28 7.76
CA LEU A 684 23.20 9.02 8.10
C LEU A 684 23.21 10.46 7.64
N ASP A 685 22.22 10.85 6.82
CA ASP A 685 22.17 12.22 6.32
C ASP A 685 22.06 13.17 7.52
N SER A 686 23.04 14.06 7.62
CA SER A 686 23.30 14.84 8.83
C SER A 686 22.12 15.73 9.23
N GLY A 687 21.69 15.64 10.47
CA GLY A 687 20.72 16.52 11.11
C GLY A 687 21.24 17.93 11.44
N GLY A 688 22.36 18.34 10.87
CA GLY A 688 23.00 19.60 11.20
C GLY A 688 23.88 19.56 12.44
N LYS A 689 24.01 20.69 13.09
CA LYS A 689 24.87 20.84 14.28
C LYS A 689 24.01 21.02 15.52
N LYS A 690 24.29 20.29 16.59
CA LYS A 690 23.72 20.51 17.92
C LYS A 690 24.75 21.26 18.80
N LEU A 691 24.25 21.96 19.81
CA LEU A 691 25.06 22.57 20.85
C LEU A 691 24.99 21.65 22.08
N GLU A 692 26.13 21.20 22.52
CA GLU A 692 26.28 20.47 23.81
C GLU A 692 26.74 21.42 24.88
N ILE A 693 26.03 21.43 26.00
CA ILE A 693 26.38 22.18 27.21
C ILE A 693 27.08 21.24 28.15
N ILE A 694 28.37 21.41 28.32
CA ILE A 694 29.21 20.58 29.19
C ILE A 694 29.44 21.31 30.50
N PHE A 695 28.85 20.79 31.58
CA PHE A 695 28.90 21.43 32.88
C PHE A 695 30.27 21.24 33.57
N LYS A 696 30.83 22.34 34.14
CA LYS A 696 32.01 22.39 34.97
C LYS A 696 31.63 21.99 36.42
N ARG A 697 31.63 20.69 36.69
CA ARG A 697 31.10 20.15 37.96
C ARG A 697 31.70 20.75 39.21
N ASP A 698 33.03 20.96 39.21
CA ASP A 698 33.73 21.55 40.35
C ASP A 698 33.23 22.95 40.67
N LYS A 699 33.01 23.78 39.64
CA LYS A 699 32.43 25.12 39.81
C LYS A 699 30.99 25.08 40.28
N ILE A 700 30.20 24.20 39.76
CA ILE A 700 28.78 24.05 40.13
C ILE A 700 28.65 23.65 41.61
N GLN A 701 29.51 22.73 42.05
CA GLN A 701 29.55 22.32 43.45
C GLN A 701 29.98 23.47 44.37
N SER A 702 31.04 24.21 43.99
CA SER A 702 31.49 25.35 44.79
C SER A 702 30.47 26.46 44.93
N LEU A 703 29.56 26.62 43.95
CA LEU A 703 28.48 27.58 43.94
C LEU A 703 27.19 27.03 44.59
N ASN A 704 27.19 25.80 45.04
CA ASN A 704 26.08 25.10 45.68
C ASN A 704 24.77 25.18 44.85
N VAL A 705 24.89 24.95 43.54
CA VAL A 705 23.75 24.96 42.59
C VAL A 705 23.52 23.57 42.05
N SER A 706 22.29 23.13 41.93
CA SER A 706 21.97 21.84 41.27
C SER A 706 21.98 21.94 39.76
N ILE A 707 22.52 20.91 39.10
CA ILE A 707 22.45 20.80 37.63
C ILE A 707 21.01 20.89 37.15
N LYS A 708 20.07 20.27 37.85
CA LYS A 708 18.62 20.34 37.55
C LYS A 708 18.10 21.77 37.54
N GLN A 709 18.49 22.59 38.50
CA GLN A 709 18.08 24.01 38.55
C GLN A 709 18.63 24.81 37.34
N ILE A 710 19.85 24.50 36.91
CA ILE A 710 20.47 25.09 35.73
C ILE A 710 19.73 24.68 34.49
N GLU A 711 19.46 23.38 34.31
CA GLU A 711 18.73 22.82 33.20
C GLU A 711 17.29 23.40 33.08
N GLU A 712 16.56 23.46 34.20
CA GLU A 712 15.23 24.06 34.25
C GLU A 712 15.29 25.52 33.85
N THR A 713 16.24 26.31 34.35
CA THR A 713 16.40 27.74 34.03
C THR A 713 16.64 27.91 32.51
N ILE A 714 17.55 27.14 31.92
CA ILE A 714 17.82 27.17 30.49
C ILE A 714 16.56 26.76 29.68
N SER A 715 15.88 25.72 30.12
CA SER A 715 14.64 25.24 29.50
C SER A 715 13.56 26.34 29.46
N TYR A 716 13.35 27.04 30.56
CA TYR A 716 12.40 28.14 30.58
C TYR A 716 12.83 29.29 29.65
N TYR A 717 14.12 29.65 29.61
CA TYR A 717 14.60 30.68 28.69
C TYR A 717 14.36 30.31 27.21
N LEU A 718 14.54 29.04 26.84
CA LEU A 718 14.50 28.61 25.44
C LEU A 718 13.15 28.03 25.02
N LEU A 719 12.58 27.12 25.80
CA LEU A 719 11.34 26.41 25.46
C LEU A 719 10.07 27.12 25.95
N GLY A 720 10.18 27.93 27.02
CA GLY A 720 9.11 28.76 27.51
C GLY A 720 8.23 28.13 28.59
N GLY A 721 8.70 27.17 29.32
CA GLY A 721 7.99 26.59 30.46
C GLY A 721 7.95 25.06 30.44
N ASP A 722 7.13 24.50 31.33
CA ASP A 722 6.89 23.06 31.40
C ASP A 722 5.97 22.62 30.25
N ARG A 723 6.53 22.02 29.21
CA ARG A 723 5.76 21.56 28.03
C ARG A 723 4.81 20.39 28.33
N ALA A 724 4.96 19.74 29.46
CA ALA A 724 4.03 18.70 29.90
C ALA A 724 2.78 19.30 30.53
N ASN A 725 2.89 20.49 31.16
CA ASN A 725 1.80 21.21 31.85
C ASN A 725 1.73 22.64 31.32
N THR A 726 1.26 22.82 30.10
CA THR A 726 1.12 24.13 29.47
C THR A 726 0.04 24.98 30.16
N ILE A 727 0.32 26.27 30.37
CA ILE A 727 -0.67 27.24 30.78
C ILE A 727 -1.43 27.69 29.52
N THR A 728 -2.75 27.68 29.59
CA THR A 728 -3.62 28.20 28.51
C THR A 728 -4.47 29.36 28.97
N ILE A 729 -4.76 30.29 28.09
CA ILE A 729 -5.71 31.36 28.22
C ILE A 729 -6.88 31.11 27.30
N LYS A 730 -8.11 31.38 27.78
CA LYS A 730 -9.29 31.32 26.92
C LYS A 730 -9.51 32.72 26.32
N SER A 731 -9.52 32.77 24.99
CA SER A 731 -9.88 33.96 24.22
C SER A 731 -11.08 33.64 23.33
N GLY A 732 -12.28 33.89 23.84
CA GLY A 732 -13.51 33.41 23.20
C GLY A 732 -13.59 31.88 23.19
N ASN A 733 -13.64 31.28 22.00
CA ASN A 733 -13.64 29.81 21.80
C ASN A 733 -12.24 29.22 21.59
N GLU A 734 -11.17 30.02 21.67
CA GLU A 734 -9.82 29.58 21.46
C GLU A 734 -9.06 29.38 22.77
N GLU A 735 -8.33 28.27 22.90
CA GLU A 735 -7.33 28.08 23.94
C GLU A 735 -5.97 28.47 23.39
N ILE A 736 -5.38 29.53 23.97
CA ILE A 736 -4.09 30.08 23.56
C ILE A 736 -3.02 29.69 24.57
N GLU A 737 -1.93 29.06 24.11
CA GLU A 737 -0.81 28.68 24.97
C GLU A 737 -0.04 29.90 25.48
N VAL A 738 0.29 29.92 26.76
CA VAL A 738 1.11 30.97 27.40
C VAL A 738 2.54 30.46 27.60
N LEU A 739 3.51 31.21 27.04
CA LEU A 739 4.92 30.85 27.10
C LEU A 739 5.75 31.95 27.76
N VAL A 740 6.58 31.59 28.74
CA VAL A 740 7.52 32.50 29.42
C VAL A 740 8.91 32.22 28.89
N ARG A 741 9.36 32.93 27.86
CA ARG A 741 10.65 32.69 27.22
C ARG A 741 11.35 33.95 26.73
N LEU A 742 12.60 33.79 26.27
CA LEU A 742 13.32 34.90 25.61
C LEU A 742 12.62 35.31 24.31
N SER A 743 12.72 36.59 23.96
CA SER A 743 12.31 37.07 22.63
C SER A 743 13.12 36.35 21.54
N LYS A 744 12.57 36.32 20.31
CA LYS A 744 13.25 35.71 19.18
C LYS A 744 14.64 36.32 18.92
N ASP A 745 14.79 37.62 19.14
CA ASP A 745 16.01 38.33 18.95
C ASP A 745 17.09 37.98 20.01
N ASN A 746 16.67 37.63 21.22
CA ASN A 746 17.56 37.24 22.32
C ASN A 746 17.96 35.77 22.33
N ARG A 747 17.58 34.98 21.33
CA ARG A 747 17.95 33.54 21.16
C ARG A 747 18.46 33.22 19.77
N LYS A 748 19.11 34.19 19.10
CA LYS A 748 19.65 34.03 17.75
C LYS A 748 21.13 33.61 17.73
N SER A 749 21.90 33.83 18.80
CA SER A 749 23.34 33.62 18.79
C SER A 749 23.82 32.77 19.99
N ILE A 750 24.94 32.07 19.79
CA ILE A 750 25.57 31.29 20.87
C ILE A 750 26.03 32.20 22.01
N LYS A 751 26.52 33.42 21.70
CA LYS A 751 26.90 34.39 22.71
C LYS A 751 25.75 34.78 23.64
N GLN A 752 24.53 34.85 23.13
CA GLN A 752 23.33 35.08 23.95
C GLN A 752 23.04 33.93 24.89
N LEU A 753 23.27 32.69 24.44
CA LEU A 753 23.15 31.50 25.29
C LEU A 753 24.25 31.48 26.37
N GLU A 754 25.50 31.80 26.04
CA GLU A 754 26.62 31.91 26.98
C GLU A 754 26.38 32.94 28.08
N ASN A 755 25.66 34.02 27.78
CA ASN A 755 25.33 35.17 28.68
C ASN A 755 24.03 34.96 29.47
N LEU A 756 23.37 33.80 29.40
CA LEU A 756 22.18 33.52 30.21
C LEU A 756 22.52 33.62 31.71
N LYS A 757 21.67 34.28 32.46
CA LYS A 757 21.83 34.49 33.89
C LYS A 757 21.29 33.29 34.69
N ILE A 758 22.17 32.65 35.42
CA ILE A 758 21.82 31.52 36.31
C ILE A 758 21.94 31.99 37.74
N LYS A 759 20.89 31.82 38.52
CA LYS A 759 20.88 32.14 39.96
C LYS A 759 21.64 31.13 40.76
N VAL A 760 22.52 31.57 41.65
CA VAL A 760 23.32 30.75 42.58
C VAL A 760 22.85 30.91 44.05
N ALA A 761 23.36 30.10 44.95
CA ALA A 761 22.84 29.93 46.29
C ALA A 761 22.88 31.21 47.16
N ASP A 762 23.78 32.13 46.90
CA ASP A 762 23.90 33.42 47.59
C ASP A 762 23.01 34.57 47.03
N ASN A 763 22.00 34.18 46.21
CA ASN A 763 21.16 35.09 45.48
C ASN A 763 21.87 35.95 44.39
N SER A 764 23.09 35.65 44.08
CA SER A 764 23.78 36.28 42.98
C SER A 764 23.53 35.55 41.64
N PHE A 765 23.83 36.21 40.53
CA PHE A 765 23.66 35.68 39.18
C PHE A 765 24.99 35.60 38.45
N ILE A 766 25.25 34.50 37.84
CA ILE A 766 26.44 34.27 37.01
C ILE A 766 26.03 33.95 35.58
N ASN A 767 26.94 34.09 34.63
CA ASN A 767 26.70 33.71 33.24
C ASN A 767 26.85 32.20 33.08
N LEU A 768 26.09 31.62 32.16
CA LEU A 768 26.17 30.20 31.85
C LEU A 768 27.60 29.79 31.42
N SER A 769 28.31 30.68 30.67
CA SER A 769 29.71 30.45 30.25
C SER A 769 30.72 30.25 31.43
N GLU A 770 30.40 30.72 32.64
CA GLU A 770 31.24 30.52 33.80
C GLU A 770 31.17 29.09 34.33
N ILE A 771 30.01 28.43 34.20
CA ILE A 771 29.72 27.10 34.74
C ILE A 771 29.60 26.01 33.71
N ALA A 772 29.61 26.36 32.39
CA ALA A 772 29.51 25.41 31.32
C ALA A 772 30.31 25.86 30.09
N ASP A 773 30.78 24.89 29.33
CA ASP A 773 31.36 25.07 28.00
C ASP A 773 30.34 24.65 26.93
N ILE A 774 30.18 25.45 25.89
CA ILE A 774 29.26 25.15 24.80
C ILE A 774 30.06 24.69 23.58
N ARG A 775 29.77 23.48 23.10
CA ARG A 775 30.43 22.88 21.94
C ARG A 775 29.44 22.63 20.82
N LYS A 776 29.89 22.88 19.59
CA LYS A 776 29.19 22.48 18.39
C LYS A 776 29.58 21.07 18.00
N VAL A 777 28.62 20.17 17.91
CA VAL A 777 28.84 18.79 17.45
C VAL A 777 27.88 18.46 16.34
N GLU A 778 28.18 17.44 15.55
CA GLU A 778 27.25 16.94 14.56
C GLU A 778 26.03 16.33 15.27
N ASN A 779 24.84 16.64 14.78
CA ASN A 779 23.59 16.09 15.28
C ASN A 779 23.18 14.89 14.42
N GLN A 780 22.75 13.80 15.04
CA GLN A 780 22.13 12.68 14.36
C GLN A 780 20.64 12.95 14.18
N LEU A 781 20.11 12.75 12.95
CA LEU A 781 18.68 12.93 12.69
C LEU A 781 17.85 11.90 13.43
N SER A 782 18.27 10.64 13.36
CA SER A 782 17.61 9.52 14.05
C SER A 782 18.62 8.43 14.42
N ILE A 783 18.26 7.69 15.45
CA ILE A 783 18.89 6.42 15.82
C ILE A 783 17.84 5.35 15.59
N ASP A 784 18.10 4.50 14.63
CA ASP A 784 17.18 3.42 14.24
C ASP A 784 17.66 2.09 14.79
N LYS A 785 16.73 1.26 15.24
CA LYS A 785 16.99 -0.11 15.68
C LYS A 785 16.01 -1.10 15.08
N ILE A 786 16.48 -2.30 14.89
CA ILE A 786 15.67 -3.45 14.47
C ILE A 786 15.99 -4.61 15.41
N ASN A 787 14.95 -5.12 16.09
CA ASN A 787 15.09 -6.16 17.11
C ASN A 787 16.17 -5.82 18.15
N ARG A 788 16.23 -4.53 18.56
CA ARG A 788 17.15 -3.94 19.53
C ARG A 788 18.61 -3.82 19.05
N PHE A 789 18.92 -4.20 17.80
CA PHE A 789 20.22 -3.91 17.19
C PHE A 789 20.18 -2.57 16.48
N TYR A 790 21.25 -1.81 16.55
CA TYR A 790 21.37 -0.56 15.78
C TYR A 790 21.31 -0.85 14.29
N SER A 791 20.66 0.04 13.56
CA SER A 791 20.46 -0.08 12.12
C SER A 791 20.75 1.23 11.42
N VAL A 792 21.45 1.15 10.31
CA VAL A 792 21.62 2.26 9.37
C VAL A 792 21.02 1.84 8.03
N SER A 793 20.03 2.60 7.56
CA SER A 793 19.37 2.33 6.29
C SER A 793 19.93 3.18 5.16
N ILE A 794 20.17 2.56 4.01
CA ILE A 794 20.46 3.20 2.73
C ILE A 794 19.25 2.95 1.83
N TYR A 795 18.63 4.03 1.38
CA TYR A 795 17.43 4.00 0.53
C TYR A 795 17.82 4.25 -0.92
N VAL A 796 17.25 3.46 -1.83
CA VAL A 796 17.54 3.53 -3.26
C VAL A 796 16.26 3.34 -4.06
N ASN A 797 16.04 4.18 -5.08
CA ASN A 797 14.98 3.97 -6.05
C ASN A 797 15.55 3.44 -7.37
N ASP A 798 14.80 2.55 -8.01
CA ASP A 798 15.14 2.01 -9.32
C ASP A 798 14.90 3.06 -10.42
N GLY A 799 15.97 3.46 -11.11
CA GLY A 799 15.94 4.34 -12.27
C GLY A 799 15.77 3.60 -13.61
N GLY A 800 15.46 2.29 -13.58
CA GLY A 800 15.13 1.47 -14.74
C GLY A 800 16.02 0.25 -15.02
N ILE A 801 16.99 -0.06 -14.13
CA ILE A 801 17.86 -1.25 -14.28
C ILE A 801 17.27 -2.52 -13.64
N GLY A 802 16.23 -2.36 -12.82
CA GLY A 802 15.56 -3.42 -12.07
C GLY A 802 16.10 -3.59 -10.64
N THR A 803 15.18 -3.74 -9.69
CA THR A 803 15.50 -3.84 -8.25
C THR A 803 16.44 -4.99 -7.92
N GLN A 804 16.33 -6.11 -8.63
CA GLN A 804 17.19 -7.28 -8.42
C GLN A 804 18.67 -6.98 -8.71
N LYS A 805 18.97 -6.27 -9.80
CA LYS A 805 20.35 -5.91 -10.13
C LYS A 805 20.95 -4.96 -9.11
N ILE A 806 20.13 -4.02 -8.63
CA ILE A 806 20.56 -3.11 -7.56
C ILE A 806 20.87 -3.90 -6.28
N GLN A 807 20.02 -4.87 -5.94
CA GLN A 807 20.26 -5.74 -4.78
C GLN A 807 21.56 -6.55 -4.90
N GLU A 808 21.82 -7.13 -6.07
CA GLU A 808 23.06 -7.88 -6.36
C GLU A 808 24.31 -6.98 -6.20
N GLU A 809 24.28 -5.76 -6.73
CA GLU A 809 25.39 -4.80 -6.57
C GLU A 809 25.56 -4.36 -5.10
N LEU A 810 24.46 -4.11 -4.37
CA LEU A 810 24.52 -3.79 -2.95
C LEU A 810 25.13 -4.91 -2.10
N ILE A 811 24.74 -6.17 -2.35
CA ILE A 811 25.33 -7.34 -1.68
C ILE A 811 26.83 -7.43 -1.98
N LYS A 812 27.23 -7.20 -3.22
CA LYS A 812 28.64 -7.23 -3.64
C LYS A 812 29.43 -6.15 -2.92
N ILE A 813 28.96 -4.89 -2.93
CA ILE A 813 29.60 -3.78 -2.23
C ILE A 813 29.72 -4.07 -0.73
N PHE A 814 28.61 -4.59 -0.14
CA PHE A 814 28.62 -4.95 1.27
C PHE A 814 29.66 -6.02 1.60
N SER A 815 29.71 -7.12 0.83
CA SER A 815 30.66 -8.21 1.06
C SER A 815 32.12 -7.80 0.84
N GLU A 816 32.39 -6.84 -0.04
CA GLU A 816 33.74 -6.28 -0.24
C GLU A 816 34.18 -5.38 0.93
N LYS A 817 33.25 -4.63 1.51
CA LYS A 817 33.55 -3.63 2.55
C LYS A 817 33.41 -4.18 3.97
N ASN A 818 32.48 -5.08 4.20
CA ASN A 818 32.29 -5.67 5.51
C ASN A 818 33.33 -6.73 5.84
N LYS A 819 34.16 -6.46 6.83
CA LYS A 819 35.17 -7.41 7.38
C LYS A 819 34.77 -7.98 8.73
N ASP A 820 33.67 -7.47 9.32
CA ASP A 820 33.20 -7.84 10.63
C ASP A 820 31.98 -8.77 10.52
N SER A 821 32.11 -9.99 10.99
CA SER A 821 31.05 -11.00 10.98
C SER A 821 29.86 -10.67 11.90
N SER A 822 30.02 -9.74 12.84
CA SER A 822 28.96 -9.27 13.73
C SER A 822 27.99 -8.31 13.03
N ILE A 823 28.38 -7.72 11.90
CA ILE A 823 27.55 -6.82 11.12
C ILE A 823 26.85 -7.60 10.01
N GLN A 824 25.53 -7.45 9.95
CA GLN A 824 24.69 -8.11 8.96
C GLN A 824 23.95 -7.08 8.13
N TYR A 825 23.46 -7.49 6.96
CA TYR A 825 22.51 -6.70 6.21
C TYR A 825 21.11 -7.32 6.24
N ARG A 826 20.11 -6.48 6.12
CA ARG A 826 18.69 -6.87 5.93
C ARG A 826 18.07 -6.03 4.82
N TRP A 827 17.05 -6.57 4.20
CA TRP A 827 16.21 -5.83 3.28
C TRP A 827 15.01 -5.25 4.00
N GLY A 828 14.67 -4.01 3.69
CA GLY A 828 13.42 -3.37 4.07
C GLY A 828 12.65 -2.89 2.84
N GLY A 829 11.52 -2.23 3.07
CA GLY A 829 10.69 -1.66 2.00
C GLY A 829 10.05 -2.72 1.08
N ASP A 830 9.98 -2.41 -0.22
CA ASP A 830 9.39 -3.33 -1.20
C ASP A 830 10.29 -4.55 -1.48
N ALA A 831 11.60 -4.42 -1.29
CA ALA A 831 12.55 -5.53 -1.42
C ALA A 831 12.29 -6.64 -0.39
N GLU A 832 12.05 -6.28 0.88
CA GLU A 832 11.67 -7.24 1.93
C GLU A 832 10.33 -7.92 1.63
N LYS A 833 9.33 -7.11 1.25
CA LYS A 833 8.00 -7.64 0.90
C LYS A 833 8.07 -8.61 -0.26
N MET A 834 8.87 -8.28 -1.29
CA MET A 834 9.09 -9.17 -2.42
C MET A 834 9.74 -10.49 -1.99
N GLN A 835 10.76 -10.44 -1.14
CA GLN A 835 11.44 -11.64 -0.65
C GLN A 835 10.49 -12.53 0.17
N ARG A 836 9.70 -11.95 1.07
CA ARG A 836 8.68 -12.66 1.84
C ARG A 836 7.60 -13.26 0.92
N ALA A 837 7.06 -12.45 -0.02
CA ALA A 837 6.06 -12.91 -0.98
C ALA A 837 6.58 -14.04 -1.88
N MET A 838 7.83 -13.98 -2.34
CA MET A 838 8.45 -15.04 -3.13
C MET A 838 8.53 -16.37 -2.37
N LYS A 839 8.92 -16.32 -1.08
CA LYS A 839 8.97 -17.50 -0.23
C LYS A 839 7.58 -18.13 -0.01
N GLU A 840 6.58 -17.30 0.27
CA GLU A 840 5.17 -17.72 0.43
C GLU A 840 4.61 -18.29 -0.87
N LEU A 841 4.86 -17.63 -2.00
CA LEU A 841 4.46 -18.08 -3.33
C LEU A 841 5.09 -19.40 -3.72
N MET A 842 6.38 -19.60 -3.44
CA MET A 842 7.06 -20.85 -3.76
C MET A 842 6.46 -22.02 -2.99
N LEU A 843 6.15 -21.82 -1.71
CA LEU A 843 5.45 -22.81 -0.90
C LEU A 843 4.05 -23.10 -1.45
N THR A 844 3.29 -22.05 -1.74
CA THR A 844 1.95 -22.12 -2.35
C THR A 844 1.98 -22.90 -3.67
N PHE A 845 2.96 -22.60 -4.52
CA PHE A 845 3.16 -23.25 -5.80
C PHE A 845 3.45 -24.75 -5.65
N LEU A 846 4.32 -25.15 -4.72
CA LEU A 846 4.61 -26.56 -4.43
C LEU A 846 3.39 -27.32 -3.90
N ILE A 847 2.63 -26.69 -3.00
CA ILE A 847 1.38 -27.28 -2.48
C ILE A 847 0.34 -27.41 -3.60
N ALA A 848 0.19 -26.40 -4.45
CA ALA A 848 -0.73 -26.44 -5.59
C ALA A 848 -0.37 -27.58 -6.56
N ILE A 849 0.90 -27.73 -6.89
CA ILE A 849 1.42 -28.83 -7.72
C ILE A 849 1.08 -30.20 -7.10
N PHE A 850 1.31 -30.34 -5.79
CA PHE A 850 1.00 -31.57 -5.08
C PHE A 850 -0.49 -31.89 -5.08
N LEU A 851 -1.34 -30.90 -4.78
CA LEU A 851 -2.80 -31.08 -4.77
C LEU A 851 -3.35 -31.40 -6.16
N ILE A 852 -2.82 -30.79 -7.22
CA ILE A 852 -3.19 -31.13 -8.60
C ILE A 852 -2.77 -32.56 -8.90
N TYR A 853 -1.54 -32.95 -8.54
CA TYR A 853 -1.08 -34.33 -8.72
C TYR A 853 -2.00 -35.33 -8.00
N ALA A 854 -2.36 -35.06 -6.74
CA ALA A 854 -3.23 -35.92 -5.97
C ALA A 854 -4.64 -36.05 -6.59
N LEU A 855 -5.22 -34.91 -7.04
CA LEU A 855 -6.50 -34.91 -7.75
C LEU A 855 -6.45 -35.75 -9.04
N LEU A 856 -5.41 -35.51 -9.86
CA LEU A 856 -5.24 -36.23 -11.12
C LEU A 856 -4.98 -37.71 -10.91
N ALA A 857 -4.19 -38.06 -9.89
CA ALA A 857 -3.94 -39.45 -9.53
C ALA A 857 -5.24 -40.20 -9.14
N SER A 858 -6.10 -39.51 -8.39
CA SER A 858 -7.41 -40.00 -8.04
C SER A 858 -8.36 -40.11 -9.24
N GLN A 859 -8.31 -39.13 -10.17
CA GLN A 859 -9.19 -39.11 -11.35
C GLN A 859 -8.82 -40.18 -12.38
N PHE A 860 -7.52 -40.39 -12.61
CA PHE A 860 -7.02 -41.36 -13.59
C PHE A 860 -6.73 -42.72 -13.00
N GLU A 861 -6.93 -42.93 -11.67
CA GLU A 861 -6.54 -44.15 -10.93
C GLU A 861 -5.11 -44.62 -11.29
N SER A 862 -4.20 -43.66 -11.45
CA SER A 862 -2.83 -43.92 -11.91
C SER A 862 -1.85 -42.90 -11.35
N PHE A 863 -0.71 -43.34 -10.86
CA PHE A 863 0.39 -42.45 -10.45
C PHE A 863 1.22 -41.91 -11.62
N LEU A 864 1.12 -42.48 -12.81
CA LEU A 864 1.96 -42.13 -13.96
C LEU A 864 1.32 -41.07 -14.85
N PHE A 865 0.00 -41.13 -15.07
CA PHE A 865 -0.70 -40.16 -15.93
C PHE A 865 -0.67 -38.72 -15.43
N PRO A 866 -0.74 -38.46 -14.13
CA PRO A 866 -0.57 -37.11 -13.61
C PRO A 866 0.74 -36.45 -14.05
N PHE A 867 1.86 -37.18 -14.07
CA PHE A 867 3.14 -36.65 -14.53
C PHE A 867 3.13 -36.22 -16.00
N LEU A 868 2.39 -36.99 -16.84
CA LEU A 868 2.23 -36.63 -18.26
C LEU A 868 1.50 -35.32 -18.43
N VAL A 869 0.40 -35.15 -17.70
CA VAL A 869 -0.43 -33.95 -17.74
C VAL A 869 0.37 -32.73 -17.20
N MET A 870 1.02 -32.91 -16.05
CA MET A 870 1.83 -31.86 -15.41
C MET A 870 3.07 -31.48 -16.24
N GLY A 871 3.53 -32.36 -17.13
CA GLY A 871 4.58 -32.05 -18.10
C GLY A 871 4.26 -30.86 -19.02
N SER A 872 2.99 -30.40 -19.08
CA SER A 872 2.57 -29.21 -19.80
C SER A 872 2.89 -27.90 -19.05
N ILE A 873 3.07 -27.95 -17.72
CA ILE A 873 3.33 -26.77 -16.87
C ILE A 873 4.63 -26.04 -17.25
N PRO A 874 5.78 -26.71 -17.40
CA PRO A 874 7.01 -26.04 -17.83
C PRO A 874 6.86 -25.25 -19.13
N PHE A 875 6.06 -25.73 -20.07
CA PHE A 875 5.86 -25.04 -21.35
C PHE A 875 5.04 -23.76 -21.23
N SER A 876 4.13 -23.70 -20.26
CA SER A 876 3.41 -22.46 -19.96
C SER A 876 4.35 -21.39 -19.39
N LEU A 877 5.26 -21.79 -18.51
CA LEU A 877 6.26 -20.90 -17.95
C LEU A 877 7.25 -20.39 -19.02
N VAL A 878 7.62 -21.22 -19.98
CA VAL A 878 8.41 -20.79 -21.15
C VAL A 878 7.69 -19.67 -21.89
N GLY A 879 6.39 -19.83 -22.13
CA GLY A 879 5.57 -18.78 -22.76
C GLY A 879 5.57 -17.49 -21.96
N VAL A 880 5.42 -17.57 -20.63
CA VAL A 880 5.47 -16.42 -19.75
C VAL A 880 6.80 -15.67 -19.87
N ILE A 881 7.94 -16.37 -19.75
CA ILE A 881 9.26 -15.76 -19.87
C ILE A 881 9.40 -15.02 -21.22
N ILE A 882 9.02 -15.68 -22.32
CA ILE A 882 9.05 -15.08 -23.66
C ILE A 882 8.15 -13.83 -23.72
N GLY A 883 6.96 -13.88 -23.11
CA GLY A 883 6.03 -12.75 -23.07
C GLY A 883 6.64 -11.54 -22.35
N PHE A 884 7.26 -11.74 -21.18
CA PHE A 884 7.91 -10.67 -20.44
C PHE A 884 9.16 -10.13 -21.14
N LEU A 885 9.90 -10.96 -21.83
CA LEU A 885 11.05 -10.51 -22.65
C LEU A 885 10.62 -9.65 -23.85
N ILE A 886 9.52 -10.02 -24.51
CA ILE A 886 9.01 -9.27 -25.68
C ILE A 886 8.41 -7.94 -25.24
N THR A 887 7.61 -7.95 -24.17
CA THR A 887 6.89 -6.77 -23.70
C THR A 887 7.75 -5.86 -22.83
N GLN A 888 8.93 -6.31 -22.39
CA GLN A 888 9.81 -5.61 -21.44
C GLN A 888 9.14 -5.24 -20.11
N HIS A 889 8.03 -5.89 -19.79
CA HIS A 889 7.28 -5.67 -18.56
C HIS A 889 7.98 -6.32 -17.37
N THR A 890 7.73 -5.82 -16.14
CA THR A 890 8.27 -6.40 -14.90
C THR A 890 7.39 -7.56 -14.43
N LEU A 891 8.01 -8.69 -14.07
CA LEU A 891 7.31 -9.81 -13.45
C LEU A 891 7.09 -9.49 -11.97
N ASP A 892 5.90 -9.05 -11.65
CA ASP A 892 5.47 -8.62 -10.31
C ASP A 892 4.59 -9.68 -9.60
N ALA A 893 4.16 -9.39 -8.38
CA ALA A 893 3.34 -10.30 -7.59
C ALA A 893 2.02 -10.65 -8.30
N VAL A 894 1.42 -9.72 -9.04
CA VAL A 894 0.18 -9.95 -9.80
C VAL A 894 0.43 -10.90 -10.99
N ALA A 895 1.53 -10.69 -11.69
CA ALA A 895 1.95 -11.60 -12.77
C ALA A 895 2.24 -13.02 -12.26
N MET A 896 2.81 -13.16 -11.05
CA MET A 896 3.05 -14.46 -10.42
C MET A 896 1.75 -15.19 -10.07
N VAL A 897 0.72 -14.46 -9.63
CA VAL A 897 -0.61 -15.05 -9.48
C VAL A 897 -1.16 -15.52 -10.83
N GLY A 898 -0.90 -14.76 -11.90
CA GLY A 898 -1.19 -15.20 -13.27
C GLY A 898 -0.50 -16.51 -13.65
N ILE A 899 0.73 -16.74 -13.20
CA ILE A 899 1.44 -18.01 -13.38
C ILE A 899 0.75 -19.16 -12.63
N ILE A 900 0.36 -18.94 -11.37
CA ILE A 900 -0.37 -19.95 -10.59
C ILE A 900 -1.68 -20.31 -11.27
N LEU A 901 -2.43 -19.31 -11.71
CA LEU A 901 -3.66 -19.47 -12.48
C LEU A 901 -3.45 -20.33 -13.73
N LEU A 902 -2.39 -20.01 -14.46
CA LEU A 902 -2.06 -20.65 -15.73
C LEU A 902 -1.86 -22.17 -15.58
N ILE A 903 -1.35 -22.63 -14.43
CA ILE A 903 -1.20 -24.05 -14.14
C ILE A 903 -2.56 -24.75 -14.18
N GLY A 904 -3.58 -24.18 -13.55
CA GLY A 904 -4.93 -24.74 -13.54
C GLY A 904 -5.56 -24.85 -14.93
N ILE A 905 -5.39 -23.79 -15.76
CA ILE A 905 -5.97 -23.74 -17.09
C ILE A 905 -5.26 -24.68 -18.05
N VAL A 906 -3.94 -24.73 -17.99
CA VAL A 906 -3.12 -25.56 -18.89
C VAL A 906 -3.32 -27.04 -18.64
N VAL A 907 -3.35 -27.44 -17.37
CA VAL A 907 -3.59 -28.82 -16.96
C VAL A 907 -4.96 -29.31 -17.43
N ASN A 908 -5.98 -28.43 -17.42
CA ASN A 908 -7.32 -28.75 -17.91
C ASN A 908 -7.33 -29.23 -19.38
N ASN A 909 -6.64 -28.52 -20.28
CA ASN A 909 -6.54 -28.90 -21.68
C ASN A 909 -5.85 -30.28 -21.86
N ALA A 910 -4.83 -30.55 -21.07
CA ALA A 910 -4.12 -31.83 -21.09
C ALA A 910 -4.96 -32.99 -20.52
N ILE A 911 -5.76 -32.75 -19.48
CA ILE A 911 -6.69 -33.74 -18.89
C ILE A 911 -7.70 -34.21 -19.93
N VAL A 912 -8.40 -33.24 -20.55
CA VAL A 912 -9.44 -33.56 -21.53
C VAL A 912 -8.86 -34.31 -22.74
N LEU A 913 -7.66 -33.93 -23.18
CA LEU A 913 -6.99 -34.63 -24.27
C LEU A 913 -6.63 -36.06 -23.91
N LEU A 914 -6.05 -36.26 -22.72
CA LEU A 914 -5.63 -37.59 -22.26
C LEU A 914 -6.81 -38.54 -22.01
N ASP A 915 -7.88 -38.06 -21.37
CA ASP A 915 -9.11 -38.80 -21.14
C ASP A 915 -9.70 -39.32 -22.46
N PHE A 916 -9.73 -38.46 -23.48
CA PHE A 916 -10.22 -38.83 -24.80
C PHE A 916 -9.31 -39.82 -25.54
N ILE A 917 -7.99 -39.71 -25.39
CA ILE A 917 -7.04 -40.71 -25.93
C ILE A 917 -7.31 -42.08 -25.31
N GLN A 918 -7.55 -42.14 -24.00
CA GLN A 918 -7.85 -43.39 -23.30
C GLN A 918 -9.19 -44.00 -23.72
N GLN A 919 -10.23 -43.17 -23.96
CA GLN A 919 -11.51 -43.65 -24.46
C GLN A 919 -11.36 -44.26 -25.87
N GLU A 920 -10.73 -43.59 -26.78
CA GLU A 920 -10.49 -44.07 -28.14
C GLU A 920 -9.56 -45.33 -28.19
N GLU A 921 -8.60 -45.44 -27.26
CA GLU A 921 -7.72 -46.61 -27.17
C GLU A 921 -8.49 -47.88 -26.76
N LYS A 922 -9.58 -47.76 -25.97
CA LYS A 922 -10.46 -48.88 -25.61
C LYS A 922 -11.28 -49.40 -26.81
N GLU A 923 -11.56 -48.51 -27.79
CA GLU A 923 -12.39 -48.83 -28.93
C GLU A 923 -11.54 -49.25 -30.19
N SER A 924 -10.23 -48.92 -30.20
CA SER A 924 -9.37 -49.11 -31.37
C SER A 924 -8.27 -50.19 -31.11
N LYS A 925 -8.03 -51.03 -32.10
CA LYS A 925 -6.95 -52.06 -32.03
C LYS A 925 -5.53 -51.48 -32.24
N ASN A 926 -5.41 -50.28 -32.81
CA ASN A 926 -4.12 -49.63 -33.10
C ASN A 926 -3.94 -48.37 -32.27
N LYS A 927 -3.03 -48.41 -31.29
CA LYS A 927 -2.75 -47.27 -30.38
C LYS A 927 -2.44 -45.96 -31.11
N LYS A 928 -1.66 -46.04 -32.21
CA LYS A 928 -1.28 -44.84 -32.93
C LYS A 928 -2.46 -44.19 -33.62
N GLU A 929 -3.32 -45.00 -34.25
CA GLU A 929 -4.55 -44.51 -34.90
C GLU A 929 -5.55 -43.95 -33.90
N ALA A 930 -5.68 -44.57 -32.72
CA ALA A 930 -6.51 -44.06 -31.61
C ALA A 930 -6.04 -42.67 -31.17
N ILE A 931 -4.73 -42.47 -30.96
CA ILE A 931 -4.15 -41.20 -30.58
C ILE A 931 -4.39 -40.13 -31.67
N GLU A 932 -4.11 -40.45 -32.93
CA GLU A 932 -4.31 -39.54 -34.06
C GLU A 932 -5.78 -39.14 -34.21
N LYS A 933 -6.73 -40.08 -34.03
CA LYS A 933 -8.19 -39.83 -34.04
C LYS A 933 -8.64 -38.96 -32.89
N ALA A 934 -8.25 -39.29 -31.65
CA ALA A 934 -8.58 -38.53 -30.45
C ALA A 934 -8.07 -37.10 -30.53
N CYS A 935 -6.80 -36.92 -30.91
CA CYS A 935 -6.20 -35.58 -31.06
C CYS A 935 -6.90 -34.74 -32.14
N ASN A 936 -7.34 -35.38 -33.22
CA ASN A 936 -8.04 -34.71 -34.32
C ASN A 936 -9.44 -34.25 -33.91
N LEU A 937 -10.18 -35.05 -33.15
CA LEU A 937 -11.50 -34.71 -32.62
C LEU A 937 -11.42 -33.58 -31.57
N ARG A 938 -10.39 -33.60 -30.74
CA ARG A 938 -10.23 -32.62 -29.66
C ARG A 938 -9.48 -31.36 -30.04
N LEU A 939 -8.86 -31.30 -31.20
CA LEU A 939 -8.15 -30.09 -31.67
C LEU A 939 -9.05 -28.87 -31.69
N ARG A 940 -10.28 -29.02 -32.20
CA ARG A 940 -11.21 -27.91 -32.32
C ARG A 940 -11.66 -27.34 -30.99
N PRO A 941 -12.18 -28.14 -30.02
CA PRO A 941 -12.53 -27.63 -28.68
C PRO A 941 -11.37 -26.98 -27.96
N ILE A 942 -10.16 -27.60 -27.93
CA ILE A 942 -8.99 -27.07 -27.23
C ILE A 942 -8.55 -25.73 -27.83
N LEU A 943 -8.50 -25.61 -29.16
CA LEU A 943 -8.14 -24.33 -29.78
C LEU A 943 -9.21 -23.26 -29.53
N LEU A 944 -10.48 -23.65 -29.52
CA LEU A 944 -11.57 -22.72 -29.28
C LEU A 944 -11.53 -22.13 -27.88
N THR A 945 -11.39 -22.97 -26.85
CA THR A 945 -11.30 -22.52 -25.45
C THR A 945 -10.07 -21.65 -25.23
N SER A 946 -8.89 -22.13 -25.62
CA SER A 946 -7.63 -21.39 -25.45
C SER A 946 -7.65 -20.03 -26.16
N LEU A 947 -8.10 -19.97 -27.42
CA LEU A 947 -8.13 -18.72 -28.17
C LEU A 947 -9.22 -17.76 -27.64
N THR A 948 -10.35 -18.26 -27.17
CA THR A 948 -11.39 -17.41 -26.56
C THR A 948 -10.86 -16.75 -25.28
N THR A 949 -10.15 -17.49 -24.43
CA THR A 949 -9.53 -16.95 -23.21
C THR A 949 -8.43 -15.95 -23.56
N ILE A 950 -7.55 -16.27 -24.52
CA ILE A 950 -6.50 -15.36 -25.00
C ILE A 950 -7.11 -14.04 -25.50
N VAL A 951 -8.11 -14.13 -26.39
CA VAL A 951 -8.79 -12.95 -26.97
C VAL A 951 -9.49 -12.12 -25.87
N GLY A 952 -10.12 -12.79 -24.90
CA GLY A 952 -10.75 -12.15 -23.74
C GLY A 952 -9.78 -11.37 -22.86
N MET A 953 -8.51 -11.81 -22.79
CA MET A 953 -7.47 -11.18 -21.99
C MET A 953 -6.69 -10.04 -22.70
N ILE A 954 -6.89 -9.88 -24.02
CA ILE A 954 -6.19 -8.81 -24.77
C ILE A 954 -6.41 -7.43 -24.18
N PRO A 955 -7.64 -6.98 -23.85
CA PRO A 955 -7.84 -5.64 -23.30
C PRO A 955 -7.08 -5.41 -21.99
N LEU A 956 -6.97 -6.43 -21.13
CA LEU A 956 -6.22 -6.40 -19.89
C LEU A 956 -4.70 -6.30 -20.14
N SER A 957 -4.19 -7.07 -21.11
CA SER A 957 -2.75 -7.10 -21.39
C SER A 957 -2.23 -5.83 -22.07
N LEU A 958 -3.10 -5.08 -22.76
CA LEU A 958 -2.73 -3.84 -23.41
C LEU A 958 -2.52 -2.68 -22.43
N GLY A 959 -3.02 -2.77 -21.21
CA GLY A 959 -2.81 -1.76 -20.18
C GLY A 959 -3.34 -0.38 -20.57
N ILE A 960 -4.51 -0.30 -21.21
CA ILE A 960 -5.10 0.96 -21.71
C ILE A 960 -6.00 1.57 -20.64
N GLY A 961 -5.61 2.74 -20.13
CA GLY A 961 -6.36 3.53 -19.15
C GLY A 961 -5.73 3.55 -17.78
N ASP A 962 -6.09 4.55 -16.96
CA ASP A 962 -5.50 4.81 -15.65
C ASP A 962 -5.70 3.61 -14.71
N GLY A 963 -4.63 3.17 -14.05
CA GLY A 963 -4.62 2.04 -13.12
C GLY A 963 -4.60 0.65 -13.78
N SER A 964 -4.52 0.58 -15.12
CA SER A 964 -4.47 -0.70 -15.86
C SER A 964 -3.09 -1.37 -15.79
N GLU A 965 -2.05 -0.65 -15.42
CA GLU A 965 -0.67 -1.14 -15.33
C GLU A 965 -0.55 -2.33 -14.36
N VAL A 966 -1.38 -2.35 -13.30
CA VAL A 966 -1.33 -3.38 -12.25
C VAL A 966 -1.68 -4.77 -12.79
N TYR A 967 -2.62 -4.88 -13.73
CA TYR A 967 -3.06 -6.19 -14.24
C TYR A 967 -2.48 -6.54 -15.60
N GLN A 968 -1.69 -5.66 -16.19
CA GLN A 968 -1.02 -5.91 -17.47
C GLN A 968 -0.13 -7.15 -17.41
N GLY A 969 0.67 -7.29 -16.34
CA GLY A 969 1.52 -8.45 -16.12
C GLY A 969 0.76 -9.78 -16.06
N LEU A 970 -0.42 -9.77 -15.43
CA LEU A 970 -1.31 -10.93 -15.39
C LEU A 970 -1.83 -11.29 -16.79
N GLY A 971 -2.32 -10.30 -17.55
CA GLY A 971 -2.78 -10.51 -18.93
C GLY A 971 -1.69 -11.08 -19.83
N ILE A 972 -0.47 -10.55 -19.75
CA ILE A 972 0.72 -11.04 -20.46
C ILE A 972 1.02 -12.49 -20.09
N SER A 973 1.02 -12.82 -18.78
CA SER A 973 1.28 -14.18 -18.31
C SER A 973 0.29 -15.17 -18.92
N ILE A 974 -1.00 -14.85 -18.92
CA ILE A 974 -2.05 -15.74 -19.43
C ILE A 974 -1.96 -15.88 -20.95
N ILE A 975 -1.83 -14.79 -21.71
CA ILE A 975 -1.81 -14.82 -23.17
C ILE A 975 -0.63 -15.62 -23.68
N PHE A 976 0.58 -15.28 -23.27
CA PHE A 976 1.78 -15.94 -23.75
C PHE A 976 1.92 -17.35 -23.18
N GLY A 977 1.61 -17.54 -21.90
CA GLY A 977 1.65 -18.85 -21.26
C GLY A 977 0.68 -19.85 -21.87
N MET A 978 -0.58 -19.44 -22.10
CA MET A 978 -1.57 -20.29 -22.79
C MET A 978 -1.22 -20.55 -24.25
N SER A 979 -0.74 -19.55 -24.99
CA SER A 979 -0.37 -19.69 -26.39
C SER A 979 0.70 -20.76 -26.59
N PHE A 980 1.80 -20.66 -25.84
CA PHE A 980 2.90 -21.63 -25.91
C PHE A 980 2.50 -22.99 -25.34
N SER A 981 1.81 -23.00 -24.21
CA SER A 981 1.35 -24.25 -23.61
C SER A 981 0.40 -25.01 -24.51
N THR A 982 -0.61 -24.38 -25.10
CA THR A 982 -1.57 -25.06 -25.98
C THR A 982 -0.89 -25.68 -27.18
N LEU A 983 0.02 -24.95 -27.85
CA LEU A 983 0.76 -25.45 -28.98
C LEU A 983 1.64 -26.66 -28.63
N LEU A 984 2.38 -26.57 -27.52
CA LEU A 984 3.30 -27.64 -27.11
C LEU A 984 2.55 -28.84 -26.49
N THR A 985 1.50 -28.61 -25.71
CA THR A 985 0.69 -29.69 -25.09
C THR A 985 0.05 -30.58 -26.13
N LEU A 986 -0.50 -30.01 -27.22
CA LEU A 986 -1.10 -30.78 -28.33
C LEU A 986 -0.09 -31.74 -29.04
N ILE A 987 1.21 -31.53 -28.84
CA ILE A 987 2.26 -32.38 -29.41
C ILE A 987 2.91 -33.21 -28.32
N PHE A 988 3.27 -32.61 -27.19
CA PHE A 988 4.03 -33.23 -26.12
C PHE A 988 3.25 -34.34 -25.40
N VAL A 989 2.01 -34.06 -25.00
CA VAL A 989 1.17 -35.03 -24.24
C VAL A 989 0.90 -36.29 -25.05
N PRO A 990 0.41 -36.26 -26.32
CA PRO A 990 0.22 -37.46 -27.11
C PRO A 990 1.50 -38.23 -27.37
N THR A 991 2.61 -37.53 -27.61
CA THR A 991 3.93 -38.14 -27.92
C THR A 991 4.51 -38.82 -26.68
N THR A 992 4.44 -38.20 -25.51
CA THR A 992 4.90 -38.80 -24.25
C THR A 992 4.00 -39.95 -23.80
N TYR A 993 2.70 -39.85 -23.98
CA TYR A 993 1.77 -40.93 -23.73
C TYR A 993 2.10 -42.16 -24.59
N TYR A 994 2.29 -41.97 -25.92
CA TYR A 994 2.68 -43.03 -26.83
C TYR A 994 4.06 -43.63 -26.50
N MET A 995 5.00 -42.80 -26.05
CA MET A 995 6.34 -43.24 -25.65
C MET A 995 6.24 -44.15 -24.41
N LEU A 996 5.54 -43.72 -23.37
CA LEU A 996 5.44 -44.43 -22.09
C LEU A 996 4.65 -45.75 -22.24
N THR A 997 3.48 -45.71 -22.86
CA THR A 997 2.66 -46.92 -23.08
C THR A 997 3.39 -47.96 -23.94
N SER A 998 4.24 -47.51 -24.90
CA SER A 998 5.06 -48.42 -25.68
C SER A 998 6.28 -49.01 -24.92
N ILE A 999 6.72 -48.38 -23.83
CA ILE A 999 7.78 -48.91 -22.96
C ILE A 999 7.20 -49.95 -22.01
N PHE A 1000 6.03 -49.67 -21.43
CA PHE A 1000 5.38 -50.55 -20.47
C PHE A 1000 4.75 -51.79 -21.14
N SER A 1001 4.22 -51.66 -22.36
CA SER A 1001 3.73 -52.82 -23.12
C SER A 1001 4.83 -53.80 -23.59
N LYS A 1002 6.10 -53.45 -23.53
CA LYS A 1002 7.26 -54.30 -23.76
C LYS A 1002 7.74 -55.05 -22.51
N LYS A 1003 7.23 -54.66 -21.31
CA LYS A 1003 7.60 -55.27 -20.02
C LYS A 1003 6.52 -56.22 -19.46
N LEU A 1004 5.33 -56.28 -20.05
CA LEU A 1004 4.30 -57.31 -19.87
C LEU A 1004 4.29 -58.25 -21.10
#